data_90dcc2796fccfb675f6e88615e276cf7
#
_entry.id   90dcc2796fccfb675f6e88615e276cf7
#
_cell.length_a   1.000
_cell.length_b   1.000
_cell.length_c   1.000
_cell.angle_alpha   90.00
_cell.angle_beta   90.00
_cell.angle_gamma   90.00
#
_symmetry.space_group_name_H-M   'P 1'
#
loop_
_entity.id
_entity.type
_entity.pdbx_description
1 polymer ?
#
loop_
_entity_poly.entity_id
_entity_poly.type
_entity_poly.pdbx_seq_one_letter_code
_entity_poly.pdbx_strand_id
1 'polypeptide(L)'
;MRVGAHAGARPFTRKFRSRGALLSVQPINGPASAASPQGSAYAARIQQVQVDALRRSFPFALAGSLITACFSVFALLDVLPRQQILGWIAVTLLVGALRLVAMLAYDRRRADPAAAVVWVRRMLVGNLCSGILWGLPFAYWTFIVPLEYQLFFIVILFGLGTGAIYSNYMMLPVMYAFEIPAFAPMFIALAAQPSAIHLALVTSGLAYLVATLAFIHRMNRTHLDALRLGYENLALLDQVRREKTAAERSDLEKSRFLAAASHDLRQPVHAVNLFLGLLTNERLTRHGRYLVDNIASAMAAMGQLFDALLNLSRLDAGVIEARVEAFAIQPLLERLRTEYAPQAGEKGMALRVRACAVSVRSDPVLLERILRNLISNALTHTAGGRVLIGCRRVGGRLRIEVWDNGPGIPLPEQERVFWEFHQLGNPERDRSKGLGLGLAIVRRTARLLGHELTLRSQEGKGTVFAVTVPVAQSAAAQAPAQARGPELPRMSPSGDGLHGRLVLLVDDDPQNLAGLSMLFESWGCRVIAAASGNALLERVLPLAECPALIVSDYRLRDHETGIHVIERLREEYNDPDLPALLVSGDTDPARLSEAAARRVPLLHKPVQVAALRERVAGLLQATPVHPLTGDAE
;
A
#
# COMPACT_ATOMS: atom_id res chain seq x y z
N MET A 1 26.30 5.78 -51.77
CA MET A 1 25.27 6.66 -52.38
C MET A 1 24.73 7.54 -51.27
N ARG A 2 25.24 8.75 -51.16
CA ARG A 2 24.66 10.04 -51.53
C ARG A 2 23.35 10.31 -50.78
N VAL A 3 23.33 11.24 -49.87
CA VAL A 3 23.29 12.75 -49.86
C VAL A 3 21.90 13.11 -49.32
N GLY A 4 21.68 14.01 -48.38
CA GLY A 4 22.02 15.41 -48.24
C GLY A 4 21.43 15.99 -46.96
N ALA A 5 22.01 16.74 -46.39
CA ALA A 5 22.26 18.06 -45.85
C ALA A 5 21.22 19.14 -46.23
N HIS A 6 20.85 19.95 -45.20
CA HIS A 6 20.68 21.41 -45.23
C HIS A 6 20.08 21.85 -43.88
N ALA A 7 20.75 22.53 -43.01
CA ALA A 7 21.23 23.92 -43.00
C ALA A 7 20.11 24.94 -42.65
N GLY A 8 20.37 25.74 -41.62
CA GLY A 8 19.58 26.92 -41.34
C GLY A 8 19.81 27.53 -39.94
N ALA A 9 21.06 27.97 -39.66
CA ALA A 9 21.31 28.84 -38.50
C ALA A 9 21.03 30.31 -38.89
N ARG A 10 20.35 31.07 -38.08
CA ARG A 10 20.37 32.55 -38.08
C ARG A 10 20.66 33.07 -36.68
N PRO A 11 21.62 33.98 -36.54
CA PRO A 11 21.97 34.59 -35.27
C PRO A 11 21.09 35.82 -35.01
N PHE A 12 20.52 35.91 -33.82
CA PHE A 12 19.86 37.13 -33.35
C PHE A 12 20.81 37.89 -32.41
N THR A 13 21.54 38.84 -32.98
CA THR A 13 22.26 39.88 -32.26
C THR A 13 21.25 40.90 -31.72
N ARG A 14 21.13 41.05 -30.42
CA ARG A 14 20.47 42.20 -29.80
C ARG A 14 21.44 42.96 -28.90
N LYS A 15 21.67 44.19 -29.29
CA LYS A 15 22.55 45.20 -28.68
C LYS A 15 22.25 45.37 -27.19
N PHE A 16 23.27 45.20 -26.37
CA PHE A 16 23.29 45.64 -24.98
C PHE A 16 23.54 47.16 -24.91
N ARG A 17 22.58 47.91 -24.40
CA ARG A 17 22.79 49.30 -23.95
C ARG A 17 23.24 49.26 -22.48
N SER A 18 24.44 49.70 -22.26
CA SER A 18 25.05 49.94 -20.95
C SER A 18 24.36 51.08 -20.20
N ARG A 19 23.85 50.85 -19.02
CA ARG A 19 23.65 51.85 -17.95
C ARG A 19 23.74 51.19 -16.59
N GLY A 20 24.79 51.59 -15.83
CA GLY A 20 24.76 51.69 -14.37
C GLY A 20 24.65 50.39 -13.59
N ALA A 21 25.66 49.53 -13.62
CA ALA A 21 25.77 48.42 -12.68
C ALA A 21 26.75 48.80 -11.56
N LEU A 22 26.24 49.45 -10.51
CA LEU A 22 26.90 49.52 -9.21
C LEU A 22 26.21 48.50 -8.31
N LEU A 23 26.98 47.43 -8.03
CA LEU A 23 26.70 46.42 -7.00
C LEU A 23 25.35 45.70 -7.06
N SER A 24 25.13 44.91 -8.10
CA SER A 24 24.24 43.75 -7.99
C SER A 24 25.00 42.65 -7.22
N VAL A 25 24.57 42.34 -6.02
CA VAL A 25 24.98 41.12 -5.33
C VAL A 25 24.39 39.96 -6.14
N GLN A 26 25.20 39.44 -7.09
CA GLN A 26 24.84 38.20 -7.80
C GLN A 26 24.91 37.05 -6.78
N PRO A 27 23.90 36.21 -6.70
CA PRO A 27 24.02 34.94 -6.00
C PRO A 27 25.10 34.14 -6.77
N ILE A 28 26.08 33.62 -6.04
CA ILE A 28 27.10 32.72 -6.57
C ILE A 28 26.42 31.39 -6.84
N ASN A 29 25.79 31.26 -8.00
CA ASN A 29 25.19 30.03 -8.48
C ASN A 29 26.16 29.37 -9.47
N GLY A 30 26.51 28.12 -9.20
CA GLY A 30 27.13 27.24 -10.20
C GLY A 30 26.12 27.00 -11.34
N PRO A 31 26.62 26.77 -12.60
CA PRO A 31 25.87 27.01 -13.83
C PRO A 31 24.86 25.92 -14.27
N ALA A 32 24.22 25.15 -13.42
CA ALA A 32 23.35 24.07 -13.91
C ALA A 32 21.96 23.89 -13.24
N SER A 33 21.65 24.56 -12.12
CA SER A 33 20.41 24.26 -11.38
C SER A 33 19.39 25.40 -11.34
N ALA A 34 19.72 26.59 -11.81
CA ALA A 34 18.85 27.79 -11.69
C ALA A 34 17.71 27.89 -12.73
N ALA A 35 17.63 26.98 -13.69
CA ALA A 35 16.68 27.06 -14.81
C ALA A 35 15.31 26.43 -14.55
N SER A 36 15.11 25.75 -13.42
CA SER A 36 13.81 25.17 -13.05
C SER A 36 13.06 26.09 -12.05
N PRO A 37 11.73 26.18 -12.14
CA PRO A 37 10.92 26.92 -11.15
C PRO A 37 11.15 26.46 -9.70
N GLN A 38 11.52 25.21 -9.51
CA GLN A 38 11.84 24.63 -8.20
C GLN A 38 13.20 25.11 -7.68
N GLY A 39 14.21 25.26 -8.54
CA GLY A 39 15.52 25.76 -8.17
C GLY A 39 15.47 27.21 -7.65
N SER A 40 14.61 28.06 -8.23
CA SER A 40 14.41 29.43 -7.78
C SER A 40 13.69 29.52 -6.41
N ALA A 41 12.76 28.62 -6.16
CA ALA A 41 12.05 28.54 -4.86
C ALA A 41 12.99 28.07 -3.74
N TYR A 42 13.88 27.11 -4.00
CA TYR A 42 14.89 26.70 -3.03
C TYR A 42 15.91 27.77 -2.71
N ALA A 43 16.39 28.50 -3.74
CA ALA A 43 17.30 29.62 -3.54
C ALA A 43 16.70 30.70 -2.62
N ALA A 44 15.44 31.04 -2.82
CA ALA A 44 14.73 32.00 -1.96
C ALA A 44 14.59 31.50 -0.50
N ARG A 45 14.30 30.21 -0.31
CA ARG A 45 14.24 29.59 1.03
C ARG A 45 15.59 29.55 1.73
N ILE A 46 16.65 29.20 1.02
CA ILE A 46 18.02 29.22 1.56
C ILE A 46 18.39 30.65 1.98
N GLN A 47 18.11 31.64 1.14
CA GLN A 47 18.34 33.04 1.47
C GLN A 47 17.58 33.48 2.73
N GLN A 48 16.35 33.05 2.90
CA GLN A 48 15.57 33.32 4.11
C GLN A 48 16.21 32.69 5.37
N VAL A 49 16.70 31.44 5.26
CA VAL A 49 17.43 30.78 6.37
C VAL A 49 18.69 31.54 6.72
N GLN A 50 19.46 32.03 5.72
CA GLN A 50 20.65 32.84 5.95
C GLN A 50 20.33 34.14 6.66
N VAL A 51 19.26 34.84 6.26
CA VAL A 51 18.79 36.07 6.89
C VAL A 51 18.33 35.84 8.33
N ASP A 52 17.60 34.76 8.58
CA ASP A 52 17.14 34.40 9.92
C ASP A 52 18.32 34.02 10.85
N ALA A 53 19.33 33.32 10.33
CA ALA A 53 20.54 33.00 11.10
C ALA A 53 21.32 34.27 11.46
N LEU A 54 21.53 35.17 10.50
CA LEU A 54 22.19 36.46 10.72
C LEU A 54 21.45 37.29 11.79
N ARG A 55 20.13 37.30 11.74
CA ARG A 55 19.30 37.99 12.73
C ARG A 55 19.45 37.42 14.14
N ARG A 56 19.48 36.09 14.29
CA ARG A 56 19.59 35.44 15.62
C ARG A 56 20.94 35.70 16.28
N SER A 57 22.03 35.76 15.51
CA SER A 57 23.37 36.01 16.03
C SER A 57 23.66 37.48 16.30
N PHE A 58 22.94 38.41 15.66
CA PHE A 58 23.20 39.84 15.72
C PHE A 58 23.21 40.45 17.14
N PRO A 59 22.22 40.16 18.06
CA PRO A 59 22.23 40.73 19.41
C PRO A 59 23.49 40.37 20.20
N PHE A 60 23.99 39.14 20.04
CA PHE A 60 25.19 38.67 20.73
C PHE A 60 26.45 39.37 20.18
N ALA A 61 26.54 39.53 18.86
CA ALA A 61 27.64 40.23 18.22
C ALA A 61 27.69 41.71 18.63
N LEU A 62 26.52 42.36 18.67
CA LEU A 62 26.40 43.77 19.09
C LEU A 62 26.77 43.94 20.57
N ALA A 63 26.25 43.09 21.46
CA ALA A 63 26.55 43.12 22.86
C ALA A 63 28.05 42.89 23.13
N GLY A 64 28.68 41.88 22.48
CA GLY A 64 30.09 41.61 22.57
C GLY A 64 30.95 42.82 22.14
N SER A 65 30.59 43.45 21.03
CA SER A 65 31.30 44.63 20.52
C SER A 65 31.20 45.82 21.48
N LEU A 66 30.03 46.08 22.08
CA LEU A 66 29.82 47.17 23.04
C LEU A 66 30.55 46.94 24.37
N ILE A 67 30.50 45.69 24.86
CA ILE A 67 31.26 45.33 26.10
C ILE A 67 32.74 45.51 25.86
N THR A 68 33.25 45.02 24.75
CA THR A 68 34.69 45.20 24.38
C THR A 68 35.07 46.68 24.23
N ALA A 69 34.18 47.51 23.69
CA ALA A 69 34.39 48.96 23.59
C ALA A 69 34.49 49.62 24.99
N CYS A 70 33.60 49.24 25.93
CA CYS A 70 33.67 49.75 27.31
C CYS A 70 34.99 49.35 27.99
N PHE A 71 35.43 48.08 27.85
CA PHE A 71 36.72 47.66 28.36
C PHE A 71 37.90 48.37 27.73
N SER A 72 37.82 48.63 26.42
CA SER A 72 38.86 49.42 25.73
C SER A 72 38.97 50.84 26.24
N VAL A 73 37.85 51.49 26.52
CA VAL A 73 37.81 52.83 27.14
C VAL A 73 38.55 52.79 28.47
N PHE A 74 38.19 51.87 29.35
CA PHE A 74 38.82 51.75 30.69
C PHE A 74 40.33 51.56 30.59
N ALA A 75 40.82 50.68 29.69
CA ALA A 75 42.21 50.36 29.51
C ALA A 75 43.02 51.55 28.91
N LEU A 76 42.39 52.44 28.16
CA LEU A 76 43.09 53.51 27.37
C LEU A 76 43.00 54.91 27.97
N LEU A 77 42.17 55.09 29.04
CA LEU A 77 41.94 56.43 29.63
C LEU A 77 43.20 57.13 30.15
N ASP A 78 44.18 56.36 30.63
CA ASP A 78 45.42 56.90 31.17
C ASP A 78 46.55 57.06 30.12
N VAL A 79 46.33 56.54 28.88
CA VAL A 79 47.35 56.50 27.84
C VAL A 79 47.05 57.45 26.66
N LEU A 80 45.77 57.59 26.38
CA LEU A 80 45.30 58.42 25.24
C LEU A 80 44.55 59.68 25.68
N PRO A 81 44.50 60.72 24.87
CA PRO A 81 43.71 61.92 25.17
C PRO A 81 42.23 61.61 25.36
N ARG A 82 41.69 62.00 26.51
CA ARG A 82 40.28 61.73 26.87
C ARG A 82 39.26 62.08 25.82
N GLN A 83 39.48 63.19 25.11
CA GLN A 83 38.59 63.65 24.03
C GLN A 83 38.51 62.65 22.85
N GLN A 84 39.63 62.03 22.49
CA GLN A 84 39.65 61.03 21.45
C GLN A 84 38.89 59.76 21.83
N ILE A 85 39.11 59.28 23.04
CA ILE A 85 38.46 58.05 23.55
C ILE A 85 36.97 58.29 23.72
N LEU A 86 36.55 59.42 24.34
CA LEU A 86 35.14 59.73 24.53
C LEU A 86 34.45 59.98 23.19
N GLY A 87 35.11 60.62 22.24
CA GLY A 87 34.56 60.76 20.87
C GLY A 87 34.39 59.42 20.18
N TRP A 88 35.39 58.50 20.25
CA TRP A 88 35.34 57.18 19.67
C TRP A 88 34.23 56.33 20.27
N ILE A 89 34.07 56.28 21.61
CA ILE A 89 33.02 55.46 22.24
C ILE A 89 31.63 56.05 21.93
N ALA A 90 31.46 57.37 21.91
CA ALA A 90 30.21 57.99 21.57
C ALA A 90 29.74 57.64 20.17
N VAL A 91 30.64 57.64 19.15
CA VAL A 91 30.30 57.23 17.80
C VAL A 91 30.05 55.72 17.71
N THR A 92 30.81 54.90 18.47
CA THR A 92 30.58 53.45 18.53
C THR A 92 29.23 53.08 19.11
N LEU A 93 28.81 53.77 20.19
CA LEU A 93 27.47 53.59 20.79
C LEU A 93 26.36 54.07 19.86
N LEU A 94 26.58 55.17 19.16
CA LEU A 94 25.63 55.68 18.16
C LEU A 94 25.43 54.69 17.01
N VAL A 95 26.50 54.17 16.43
CA VAL A 95 26.42 53.12 15.38
C VAL A 95 25.74 51.88 15.91
N GLY A 96 26.08 51.44 17.12
CA GLY A 96 25.41 50.33 17.80
C GLY A 96 23.89 50.52 17.95
N ALA A 97 23.48 51.73 18.39
CA ALA A 97 22.07 52.09 18.55
C ALA A 97 21.32 52.09 17.19
N LEU A 98 21.95 52.69 16.15
CA LEU A 98 21.35 52.66 14.79
C LEU A 98 21.20 51.24 14.23
N ARG A 99 22.16 50.37 14.48
CA ARG A 99 22.09 48.97 14.08
C ARG A 99 20.97 48.23 14.83
N LEU A 100 20.80 48.49 16.12
CA LEU A 100 19.72 47.93 16.93
C LEU A 100 18.34 48.38 16.41
N VAL A 101 18.19 49.69 16.14
CA VAL A 101 16.96 50.24 15.54
C VAL A 101 16.67 49.59 14.20
N ALA A 102 17.70 49.40 13.36
CA ALA A 102 17.53 48.70 12.07
C ALA A 102 17.04 47.25 12.23
N MET A 103 17.52 46.53 13.24
CA MET A 103 17.05 45.19 13.58
C MET A 103 15.60 45.18 14.04
N LEU A 104 15.24 46.07 15.00
CA LEU A 104 13.87 46.16 15.49
C LEU A 104 12.87 46.58 14.40
N ALA A 105 13.28 47.46 13.48
CA ALA A 105 12.48 47.84 12.32
C ALA A 105 12.25 46.66 11.36
N TYR A 106 13.25 45.79 11.18
CA TYR A 106 13.10 44.57 10.41
C TYR A 106 12.16 43.58 11.08
N ASP A 107 12.27 43.38 12.39
CA ASP A 107 11.42 42.46 13.15
C ASP A 107 9.92 42.78 13.02
N ARG A 108 9.59 44.06 12.93
CA ARG A 108 8.20 44.51 12.69
C ARG A 108 7.66 44.23 11.29
N ARG A 109 8.54 43.96 10.30
CA ARG A 109 8.20 43.74 8.89
C ARG A 109 8.71 42.40 8.35
N ARG A 110 8.97 41.47 9.24
CA ARG A 110 9.63 40.18 8.92
C ARG A 110 8.89 39.35 7.85
N ALA A 111 7.58 39.50 7.74
CA ALA A 111 6.76 38.78 6.75
C ALA A 111 6.96 39.30 5.31
N ASP A 112 7.57 40.48 5.13
CA ASP A 112 7.83 41.08 3.81
C ASP A 112 9.20 40.68 3.28
N PRO A 113 9.29 39.92 2.17
CA PRO A 113 10.57 39.54 1.56
C PRO A 113 11.45 40.73 1.16
N ALA A 114 10.84 41.86 0.79
CA ALA A 114 11.58 43.07 0.45
C ALA A 114 12.29 43.67 1.66
N ALA A 115 11.70 43.56 2.86
CA ALA A 115 12.31 44.00 4.10
C ALA A 115 13.61 43.26 4.43
N ALA A 116 13.72 41.97 4.07
CA ALA A 116 14.93 41.18 4.25
C ALA A 116 16.13 41.75 3.44
N VAL A 117 15.89 42.12 2.19
CA VAL A 117 16.95 42.70 1.33
C VAL A 117 17.43 44.05 1.88
N VAL A 118 16.47 44.89 2.32
CA VAL A 118 16.81 46.20 2.91
C VAL A 118 17.60 45.99 4.22
N TRP A 119 17.22 45.03 5.04
CA TRP A 119 17.90 44.76 6.31
C TRP A 119 19.31 44.22 6.07
N VAL A 120 19.53 43.30 5.15
CA VAL A 120 20.86 42.80 4.77
C VAL A 120 21.77 43.94 4.31
N ARG A 121 21.27 44.87 3.48
CA ARG A 121 22.03 46.08 3.07
C ARG A 121 22.41 46.96 4.28
N ARG A 122 21.48 47.19 5.22
CA ARG A 122 21.76 47.93 6.44
C ARG A 122 22.79 47.25 7.32
N MET A 123 22.74 45.90 7.42
CA MET A 123 23.72 45.11 8.12
C MET A 123 25.10 45.22 7.50
N LEU A 124 25.19 45.18 6.16
CA LEU A 124 26.43 45.36 5.44
C LEU A 124 27.04 46.74 5.72
N VAL A 125 26.26 47.82 5.61
CA VAL A 125 26.70 49.17 5.96
C VAL A 125 27.07 49.30 7.43
N GLY A 126 26.27 48.73 8.33
CA GLY A 126 26.55 48.77 9.76
C GLY A 126 27.81 48.02 10.16
N ASN A 127 28.10 46.86 9.52
CA ASN A 127 29.36 46.15 9.71
C ASN A 127 30.56 46.91 9.14
N LEU A 128 30.41 47.54 7.98
CA LEU A 128 31.43 48.38 7.38
C LEU A 128 31.81 49.54 8.32
N CYS A 129 30.82 50.29 8.79
CA CYS A 129 31.01 51.37 9.80
C CYS A 129 31.69 50.88 11.06
N SER A 130 31.25 49.71 11.59
CA SER A 130 31.86 49.11 12.78
C SER A 130 33.32 48.71 12.52
N GLY A 131 33.64 48.09 11.39
CA GLY A 131 35.01 47.74 11.02
C GLY A 131 35.91 48.96 10.92
N ILE A 132 35.43 50.04 10.31
CA ILE A 132 36.15 51.34 10.24
C ILE A 132 36.39 51.93 11.64
N LEU A 133 35.36 51.91 12.51
CA LEU A 133 35.48 52.45 13.87
C LEU A 133 36.46 51.67 14.76
N TRP A 134 36.67 50.41 14.51
CA TRP A 134 37.67 49.59 15.21
C TRP A 134 39.04 49.66 14.54
N GLY A 135 39.12 49.60 13.23
CA GLY A 135 40.37 49.52 12.49
C GLY A 135 41.14 50.85 12.40
N LEU A 136 40.49 51.93 12.00
CA LEU A 136 41.21 53.22 11.80
C LEU A 136 41.71 53.87 13.11
N PRO A 137 40.91 53.99 14.21
CA PRO A 137 41.43 54.54 15.45
C PRO A 137 42.58 53.70 16.03
N PHE A 138 42.44 52.37 16.03
CA PHE A 138 43.49 51.50 16.56
C PHE A 138 44.77 51.57 15.73
N ALA A 139 44.67 51.65 14.39
CA ALA A 139 45.78 51.88 13.49
C ALA A 139 46.49 53.23 13.75
N TYR A 140 45.73 54.31 13.95
CA TYR A 140 46.27 55.61 14.32
C TYR A 140 46.92 55.61 15.72
N TRP A 141 46.28 55.03 16.75
CA TRP A 141 46.82 54.96 18.08
C TRP A 141 48.08 54.08 18.20
N THR A 142 48.23 53.10 17.33
CA THR A 142 49.44 52.24 17.25
C THR A 142 50.75 53.07 17.13
N PHE A 143 50.71 54.28 16.55
CA PHE A 143 51.85 55.15 16.49
C PHE A 143 52.08 56.01 17.73
N ILE A 144 51.15 56.02 18.66
CA ILE A 144 51.15 56.91 19.83
C ILE A 144 51.45 56.10 21.11
N VAL A 145 50.96 54.84 21.15
CA VAL A 145 51.01 54.04 22.39
C VAL A 145 52.22 53.13 22.42
N PRO A 146 52.71 52.72 23.63
CA PRO A 146 53.70 51.67 23.80
C PRO A 146 53.27 50.31 23.24
N LEU A 147 54.25 49.39 23.01
CA LEU A 147 54.01 48.06 22.42
C LEU A 147 52.97 47.22 23.17
N GLU A 148 52.90 47.33 24.48
CA GLU A 148 51.93 46.63 25.33
C GLU A 148 50.47 46.89 24.91
N TYR A 149 50.14 48.14 24.61
CA TYR A 149 48.81 48.54 24.13
C TYR A 149 48.58 48.20 22.65
N GLN A 150 49.65 48.15 21.82
CA GLN A 150 49.54 47.67 20.45
C GLN A 150 49.15 46.17 20.45
N LEU A 151 49.72 45.36 21.33
CA LEU A 151 49.34 43.95 21.53
C LEU A 151 47.90 43.84 22.02
N PHE A 152 47.47 44.71 22.91
CA PHE A 152 46.08 44.79 23.36
C PHE A 152 45.14 45.07 22.20
N PHE A 153 45.45 46.00 21.28
CA PHE A 153 44.64 46.25 20.09
C PHE A 153 44.53 45.04 19.19
N ILE A 154 45.63 44.32 19.00
CA ILE A 154 45.65 43.09 18.19
C ILE A 154 44.72 42.03 18.81
N VAL A 155 44.84 41.78 20.10
CA VAL A 155 44.01 40.79 20.80
C VAL A 155 42.53 41.14 20.69
N ILE A 156 42.17 42.42 20.89
CA ILE A 156 40.80 42.89 20.73
C ILE A 156 40.27 42.70 19.30
N LEU A 157 41.03 43.09 18.29
CA LEU A 157 40.60 42.93 16.90
C LEU A 157 40.44 41.48 16.51
N PHE A 158 41.34 40.58 16.97
CA PHE A 158 41.17 39.12 16.75
C PHE A 158 39.93 38.56 17.46
N GLY A 159 39.68 39.01 18.69
CA GLY A 159 38.48 38.62 19.45
C GLY A 159 37.19 39.08 18.74
N LEU A 160 37.15 40.33 18.31
CA LEU A 160 35.99 40.89 17.58
C LEU A 160 35.82 40.24 16.21
N GLY A 161 36.94 40.03 15.46
CA GLY A 161 36.93 39.33 14.20
C GLY A 161 36.36 37.91 14.34
N THR A 162 36.86 37.16 15.29
CA THR A 162 36.32 35.81 15.58
C THR A 162 34.83 35.87 15.87
N GLY A 163 34.34 36.84 16.69
CA GLY A 163 32.96 37.08 16.98
C GLY A 163 32.14 37.45 15.74
N ALA A 164 32.70 38.31 14.86
CA ALA A 164 32.05 38.70 13.61
C ALA A 164 31.92 37.50 12.64
N ILE A 165 32.92 36.64 12.60
CA ILE A 165 32.91 35.40 11.86
C ILE A 165 31.76 34.50 12.29
N TYR A 166 31.69 34.17 13.59
CA TYR A 166 30.64 33.34 14.14
C TYR A 166 29.23 33.87 13.89
N SER A 167 29.07 35.19 13.91
CA SER A 167 27.76 35.81 13.70
C SER A 167 27.36 35.95 12.24
N ASN A 168 28.33 36.03 11.31
CA ASN A 168 28.05 36.37 9.92
C ASN A 168 28.51 35.32 8.89
N TYR A 169 29.01 34.13 9.31
CA TYR A 169 29.56 33.12 8.37
C TYR A 169 28.57 32.64 7.31
N MET A 170 27.28 32.75 7.58
CA MET A 170 26.22 32.42 6.61
C MET A 170 26.18 33.38 5.43
N MET A 171 26.64 34.64 5.59
CA MET A 171 26.65 35.68 4.57
C MET A 171 28.03 36.33 4.46
N LEU A 172 28.92 35.76 3.66
CA LEU A 172 30.29 36.21 3.51
C LEU A 172 30.45 37.71 3.20
N PRO A 173 29.60 38.36 2.35
CA PRO A 173 29.72 39.81 2.10
C PRO A 173 29.54 40.64 3.37
N VAL A 174 28.64 40.25 4.27
CA VAL A 174 28.36 40.95 5.53
C VAL A 174 29.54 40.78 6.50
N MET A 175 30.18 39.61 6.51
CA MET A 175 31.38 39.33 7.29
C MET A 175 32.56 40.18 6.78
N TYR A 176 32.84 40.15 5.47
CA TYR A 176 33.95 40.94 4.87
C TYR A 176 33.80 42.44 5.09
N ALA A 177 32.58 42.95 5.15
CA ALA A 177 32.32 44.36 5.42
C ALA A 177 32.84 44.80 6.80
N PHE A 178 32.99 43.88 7.74
CA PHE A 178 33.62 44.17 9.05
C PHE A 178 35.13 43.87 9.00
N GLU A 179 35.52 42.67 8.57
CA GLU A 179 36.89 42.15 8.68
C GLU A 179 37.92 43.01 7.93
N ILE A 180 37.63 43.37 6.69
CA ILE A 180 38.60 44.12 5.88
C ILE A 180 38.91 45.49 6.48
N PRO A 181 37.91 46.35 6.82
CA PRO A 181 38.21 47.67 7.36
C PRO A 181 38.71 47.63 8.82
N ALA A 182 38.46 46.53 9.55
CA ALA A 182 39.01 46.36 10.90
C ALA A 182 40.47 45.98 10.90
N PHE A 183 40.89 45.04 10.06
CA PHE A 183 42.25 44.50 10.06
C PHE A 183 43.22 45.20 9.14
N ALA A 184 42.82 45.62 7.94
CA ALA A 184 43.75 46.18 6.95
C ALA A 184 44.46 47.44 7.44
N PRO A 185 43.78 48.44 8.07
CA PRO A 185 44.46 49.61 8.59
C PRO A 185 45.49 49.27 9.67
N MET A 186 45.15 48.31 10.54
CA MET A 186 46.02 47.87 11.62
C MET A 186 47.29 47.19 11.10
N PHE A 187 47.18 46.27 10.12
CA PHE A 187 48.33 45.62 9.53
C PHE A 187 49.23 46.63 8.75
N ILE A 188 48.63 47.60 8.08
CA ILE A 188 49.38 48.68 7.42
C ILE A 188 50.16 49.49 8.49
N ALA A 189 49.53 49.87 9.59
CA ALA A 189 50.17 50.63 10.65
C ALA A 189 51.32 49.86 11.35
N LEU A 190 51.14 48.59 11.59
CA LEU A 190 52.20 47.72 12.15
C LEU A 190 53.35 47.52 11.17
N ALA A 191 53.07 47.32 9.86
CA ALA A 191 54.07 47.14 8.84
C ALA A 191 54.91 48.41 8.59
N ALA A 192 54.38 49.58 8.89
CA ALA A 192 55.09 50.85 8.78
C ALA A 192 56.15 51.06 9.90
N GLN A 193 56.19 50.21 10.94
CA GLN A 193 57.12 50.29 12.03
C GLN A 193 58.33 49.34 11.80
N PRO A 194 59.59 49.87 11.71
CA PRO A 194 60.77 49.07 11.37
C PRO A 194 61.30 48.24 12.54
N SER A 195 60.56 47.24 12.98
CA SER A 195 60.95 46.38 14.10
C SER A 195 60.66 44.90 13.78
N ALA A 196 61.56 44.00 14.20
CA ALA A 196 61.37 42.55 14.03
C ALA A 196 60.08 42.03 14.67
N ILE A 197 59.68 42.64 15.81
CA ILE A 197 58.43 42.27 16.50
C ILE A 197 57.24 42.65 15.67
N HIS A 198 57.22 43.88 15.07
CA HIS A 198 56.08 44.29 14.23
C HIS A 198 55.98 43.43 12.97
N LEU A 199 57.12 43.07 12.35
CA LEU A 199 57.10 42.15 11.21
C LEU A 199 56.53 40.76 11.60
N ALA A 200 56.93 40.24 12.79
CA ALA A 200 56.44 38.99 13.30
C ALA A 200 54.90 39.04 13.57
N LEU A 201 54.42 40.17 14.12
CA LEU A 201 52.99 40.40 14.36
C LEU A 201 52.17 40.47 13.05
N VAL A 202 52.66 41.15 12.06
CA VAL A 202 52.02 41.24 10.74
C VAL A 202 51.96 39.88 10.06
N THR A 203 53.11 39.16 10.04
CA THR A 203 53.17 37.84 9.36
C THR A 203 52.31 36.80 10.03
N SER A 204 52.33 36.72 11.38
CA SER A 204 51.47 35.78 12.15
C SER A 204 49.99 36.16 12.07
N GLY A 205 49.68 37.46 12.11
CA GLY A 205 48.31 37.97 11.95
C GLY A 205 47.74 37.69 10.55
N LEU A 206 48.56 37.88 9.53
CA LEU A 206 48.16 37.57 8.15
C LEU A 206 47.94 36.06 7.93
N ALA A 207 48.85 35.23 8.50
CA ALA A 207 48.69 33.77 8.47
C ALA A 207 47.38 33.32 9.16
N TYR A 208 47.09 33.89 10.34
CA TYR A 208 45.83 33.66 11.04
C TYR A 208 44.60 34.06 10.19
N LEU A 209 44.64 35.27 9.59
CA LEU A 209 43.55 35.77 8.76
C LEU A 209 43.30 34.86 7.57
N VAL A 210 44.35 34.45 6.86
CA VAL A 210 44.24 33.53 5.70
C VAL A 210 43.66 32.18 6.13
N ALA A 211 44.14 31.58 7.21
CA ALA A 211 43.65 30.30 7.75
C ALA A 211 42.16 30.41 8.11
N THR A 212 41.79 31.48 8.80
CA THR A 212 40.41 31.74 9.24
C THR A 212 39.47 31.95 8.09
N LEU A 213 39.87 32.74 7.07
CA LEU A 213 39.10 32.96 5.85
C LEU A 213 38.89 31.64 5.07
N ALA A 214 39.96 30.84 4.94
CA ALA A 214 39.85 29.54 4.29
C ALA A 214 38.86 28.60 5.03
N PHE A 215 38.95 28.56 6.38
CA PHE A 215 38.06 27.78 7.20
C PHE A 215 36.58 28.21 7.05
N ILE A 216 36.33 29.52 7.07
CA ILE A 216 34.99 30.08 6.92
C ILE A 216 34.38 29.76 5.55
N HIS A 217 35.17 29.93 4.49
CA HIS A 217 34.72 29.56 3.16
C HIS A 217 34.31 28.09 3.09
N ARG A 218 35.11 27.21 3.67
CA ARG A 218 34.78 25.78 3.74
C ARG A 218 33.50 25.55 4.53
N MET A 219 33.36 26.17 5.72
CA MET A 219 32.21 26.05 6.58
C MET A 219 30.94 26.58 5.91
N ASN A 220 31.00 27.74 5.28
CA ASN A 220 29.87 28.32 4.53
C ASN A 220 29.42 27.38 3.41
N ARG A 221 30.34 26.85 2.60
CA ARG A 221 30.03 25.90 1.52
C ARG A 221 29.39 24.65 2.08
N THR A 222 29.98 24.01 3.09
CA THR A 222 29.45 22.79 3.70
C THR A 222 28.02 23.02 4.22
N HIS A 223 27.78 24.18 4.82
CA HIS A 223 26.45 24.51 5.36
C HIS A 223 25.42 24.73 4.27
N LEU A 224 25.78 25.44 3.20
CA LEU A 224 24.90 25.65 2.04
C LEU A 224 24.61 24.34 1.31
N ASP A 225 25.61 23.47 1.16
CA ASP A 225 25.42 22.15 0.56
C ASP A 225 24.51 21.25 1.42
N ALA A 226 24.67 21.28 2.74
CA ALA A 226 23.79 20.56 3.65
C ALA A 226 22.32 21.05 3.57
N LEU A 227 22.11 22.35 3.52
CA LEU A 227 20.76 22.93 3.32
C LEU A 227 20.16 22.51 1.97
N ARG A 228 20.96 22.56 0.90
CA ARG A 228 20.53 22.16 -0.44
C ARG A 228 20.11 20.69 -0.48
N LEU A 229 20.98 19.80 0.01
CA LEU A 229 20.70 18.37 0.11
C LEU A 229 19.46 18.08 0.97
N GLY A 230 19.26 18.83 2.06
CA GLY A 230 18.07 18.71 2.91
C GLY A 230 16.77 18.99 2.13
N TYR A 231 16.74 20.06 1.34
CA TYR A 231 15.57 20.39 0.51
C TYR A 231 15.36 19.41 -0.65
N GLU A 232 16.42 18.94 -1.30
CA GLU A 232 16.36 17.92 -2.36
C GLU A 232 15.81 16.60 -1.82
N ASN A 233 16.27 16.15 -0.64
CA ASN A 233 15.76 14.95 0.00
C ASN A 233 14.28 15.07 0.36
N LEU A 234 13.83 16.22 0.87
CA LEU A 234 12.41 16.44 1.15
C LEU A 234 11.56 16.37 -0.13
N ALA A 235 12.04 16.92 -1.23
CA ALA A 235 11.35 16.86 -2.52
C ALA A 235 11.26 15.42 -3.05
N LEU A 236 12.36 14.65 -2.98
CA LEU A 236 12.38 13.25 -3.37
C LEU A 236 11.44 12.38 -2.52
N LEU A 237 11.41 12.60 -1.21
CA LEU A 237 10.48 11.90 -0.31
C LEU A 237 9.01 12.19 -0.67
N ASP A 238 8.70 13.44 -1.02
CA ASP A 238 7.35 13.82 -1.41
C ASP A 238 6.96 13.18 -2.76
N GLN A 239 7.90 13.12 -3.70
CA GLN A 239 7.71 12.43 -4.98
C GLN A 239 7.46 10.93 -4.78
N VAL A 240 8.31 10.24 -4.01
CA VAL A 240 8.16 8.79 -3.72
C VAL A 240 6.81 8.51 -3.04
N ARG A 241 6.38 9.37 -2.11
CA ARG A 241 5.06 9.24 -1.48
C ARG A 241 3.93 9.35 -2.50
N ARG A 242 3.98 10.32 -3.41
CA ARG A 242 2.96 10.48 -4.46
C ARG A 242 2.91 9.28 -5.40
N GLU A 243 4.05 8.80 -5.84
CA GLU A 243 4.13 7.61 -6.70
C GLU A 243 3.58 6.37 -5.99
N LYS A 244 3.94 6.18 -4.72
CA LYS A 244 3.42 5.07 -3.91
C LYS A 244 1.89 5.13 -3.77
N THR A 245 1.34 6.30 -3.41
CA THR A 245 -0.12 6.44 -3.26
C THR A 245 -0.87 6.28 -4.59
N ALA A 246 -0.27 6.69 -5.69
CA ALA A 246 -0.84 6.48 -7.03
C ALA A 246 -0.85 4.99 -7.41
N ALA A 247 0.23 4.26 -7.13
CA ALA A 247 0.31 2.82 -7.35
C ALA A 247 -0.72 2.05 -6.50
N GLU A 248 -0.82 2.36 -5.21
CA GLU A 248 -1.80 1.74 -4.30
C GLU A 248 -3.26 1.99 -4.74
N ARG A 249 -3.57 3.19 -5.23
CA ARG A 249 -4.90 3.50 -5.79
C ARG A 249 -5.18 2.69 -7.06
N SER A 250 -4.22 2.62 -7.97
CA SER A 250 -4.35 1.84 -9.20
C SER A 250 -4.59 0.35 -8.92
N ASP A 251 -3.88 -0.22 -7.94
CA ASP A 251 -4.06 -1.62 -7.54
C ASP A 251 -5.45 -1.86 -6.90
N LEU A 252 -5.92 -0.92 -6.08
CA LEU A 252 -7.26 -1.00 -5.50
C LEU A 252 -8.37 -0.88 -6.55
N GLU A 253 -8.23 0.04 -7.51
CA GLU A 253 -9.17 0.21 -8.62
C GLU A 253 -9.23 -1.04 -9.51
N LYS A 254 -8.06 -1.62 -9.84
CA LYS A 254 -7.96 -2.88 -10.57
C LYS A 254 -8.69 -4.01 -9.85
N SER A 255 -8.51 -4.10 -8.54
CA SER A 255 -9.15 -5.14 -7.71
C SER A 255 -10.66 -4.98 -7.64
N ARG A 256 -11.16 -3.74 -7.50
CA ARG A 256 -12.60 -3.44 -7.51
C ARG A 256 -13.21 -3.74 -8.88
N PHE A 257 -12.54 -3.35 -9.97
CA PHE A 257 -13.00 -3.67 -11.32
C PHE A 257 -13.12 -5.18 -11.55
N LEU A 258 -12.11 -5.96 -11.16
CA LEU A 258 -12.14 -7.41 -11.26
C LEU A 258 -13.23 -8.05 -10.41
N ALA A 259 -13.49 -7.52 -9.21
CA ALA A 259 -14.57 -8.01 -8.36
C ALA A 259 -15.97 -7.75 -8.96
N ALA A 260 -16.19 -6.56 -9.54
CA ALA A 260 -17.45 -6.23 -10.22
C ALA A 260 -17.64 -7.06 -11.49
N ALA A 261 -16.63 -7.08 -12.37
CA ALA A 261 -16.66 -7.87 -13.60
C ALA A 261 -16.92 -9.37 -13.36
N SER A 262 -16.56 -9.85 -12.18
CA SER A 262 -16.78 -11.24 -11.77
C SER A 262 -18.23 -11.61 -11.61
N HIS A 263 -18.96 -10.76 -10.94
CA HIS A 263 -20.40 -10.95 -10.76
C HIS A 263 -21.11 -10.93 -12.11
N ASP A 264 -20.78 -9.93 -12.93
CA ASP A 264 -21.43 -9.72 -14.21
C ASP A 264 -21.13 -10.82 -15.25
N LEU A 265 -19.96 -11.47 -15.13
CA LEU A 265 -19.61 -12.62 -15.97
C LEU A 265 -20.20 -13.94 -15.45
N ARG A 266 -20.46 -14.06 -14.13
CA ARG A 266 -21.04 -15.28 -13.56
C ARG A 266 -22.53 -15.41 -13.83
N GLN A 267 -23.26 -14.29 -13.91
CA GLN A 267 -24.70 -14.29 -14.19
C GLN A 267 -25.06 -14.98 -15.52
N PRO A 268 -24.49 -14.60 -16.69
CA PRO A 268 -24.81 -15.26 -17.95
C PRO A 268 -24.40 -16.74 -17.99
N VAL A 269 -23.29 -17.10 -17.34
CA VAL A 269 -22.88 -18.51 -17.23
C VAL A 269 -23.90 -19.31 -16.42
N HIS A 270 -24.43 -18.72 -15.34
CA HIS A 270 -25.47 -19.36 -14.54
C HIS A 270 -26.77 -19.58 -15.34
N ALA A 271 -27.23 -18.55 -16.05
CA ALA A 271 -28.41 -18.64 -16.89
C ALA A 271 -28.28 -19.74 -17.96
N VAL A 272 -27.14 -19.80 -18.67
CA VAL A 272 -26.89 -20.86 -19.66
C VAL A 272 -26.91 -22.25 -19.02
N ASN A 273 -26.35 -22.43 -17.82
CA ASN A 273 -26.39 -23.72 -17.11
C ASN A 273 -27.81 -24.15 -16.75
N LEU A 274 -28.70 -23.21 -16.37
CA LEU A 274 -30.11 -23.52 -16.12
C LEU A 274 -30.82 -24.00 -17.40
N PHE A 275 -30.62 -23.30 -18.51
CA PHE A 275 -31.21 -23.71 -19.82
C PHE A 275 -30.64 -25.05 -20.32
N LEU A 276 -29.35 -25.33 -20.12
CA LEU A 276 -28.77 -26.62 -20.43
C LEU A 276 -29.40 -27.74 -19.57
N GLY A 277 -29.67 -27.47 -18.30
CA GLY A 277 -30.35 -28.41 -17.40
C GLY A 277 -31.77 -28.74 -17.87
N LEU A 278 -32.51 -27.75 -18.42
CA LEU A 278 -33.81 -27.97 -19.01
C LEU A 278 -33.71 -28.82 -20.27
N LEU A 279 -32.76 -28.50 -21.17
CA LEU A 279 -32.56 -29.25 -22.39
C LEU A 279 -32.20 -30.73 -22.16
N THR A 280 -31.52 -31.03 -21.03
CA THR A 280 -31.16 -32.41 -20.67
C THR A 280 -32.39 -33.28 -20.37
N ASN A 281 -33.50 -32.66 -19.94
CA ASN A 281 -34.76 -33.32 -19.61
C ASN A 281 -35.67 -33.52 -20.85
N GLU A 282 -35.34 -32.87 -21.98
CA GLU A 282 -36.09 -32.97 -23.23
C GLU A 282 -35.72 -34.24 -24.01
N ARG A 283 -36.63 -34.67 -24.93
CA ARG A 283 -36.37 -35.79 -25.85
C ARG A 283 -35.40 -35.36 -26.96
N LEU A 284 -34.12 -35.38 -26.68
CA LEU A 284 -33.08 -35.03 -27.63
C LEU A 284 -32.70 -36.21 -28.54
N THR A 285 -32.38 -35.91 -29.80
CA THR A 285 -31.68 -36.86 -30.67
C THR A 285 -30.29 -37.17 -30.12
N ARG A 286 -29.67 -38.29 -30.56
CA ARG A 286 -28.30 -38.62 -30.16
C ARG A 286 -27.32 -37.44 -30.44
N HIS A 287 -27.49 -36.77 -31.58
CA HIS A 287 -26.69 -35.60 -31.92
C HIS A 287 -27.00 -34.38 -31.03
N GLY A 288 -28.26 -34.12 -30.73
CA GLY A 288 -28.66 -33.07 -29.82
C GLY A 288 -28.09 -33.24 -28.43
N ARG A 289 -28.09 -34.48 -27.89
CA ARG A 289 -27.50 -34.81 -26.61
C ARG A 289 -25.98 -34.55 -26.59
N TYR A 290 -25.28 -35.01 -27.65
CA TYR A 290 -23.85 -34.75 -27.81
C TYR A 290 -23.52 -33.24 -27.81
N LEU A 291 -24.34 -32.41 -28.48
CA LEU A 291 -24.14 -30.95 -28.49
C LEU A 291 -24.38 -30.34 -27.11
N VAL A 292 -25.41 -30.74 -26.40
CA VAL A 292 -25.73 -30.26 -25.04
C VAL A 292 -24.61 -30.62 -24.07
N ASP A 293 -24.10 -31.85 -24.11
CA ASP A 293 -22.98 -32.30 -23.25
C ASP A 293 -21.70 -31.51 -23.52
N ASN A 294 -21.41 -31.21 -24.79
CA ASN A 294 -20.24 -30.38 -25.14
C ASN A 294 -20.40 -28.92 -24.66
N ILE A 295 -21.60 -28.33 -24.82
CA ILE A 295 -21.86 -26.97 -24.33
C ILE A 295 -21.76 -26.94 -22.79
N ALA A 296 -22.32 -27.94 -22.10
CA ALA A 296 -22.24 -28.05 -20.64
C ALA A 296 -20.78 -28.14 -20.15
N SER A 297 -19.97 -28.97 -20.83
CA SER A 297 -18.53 -29.08 -20.54
C SER A 297 -17.80 -27.77 -20.77
N ALA A 298 -18.09 -27.03 -21.84
CA ALA A 298 -17.48 -25.75 -22.14
C ALA A 298 -17.87 -24.67 -21.10
N MET A 299 -19.14 -24.67 -20.67
CA MET A 299 -19.63 -23.75 -19.66
C MET A 299 -19.03 -24.03 -18.28
N ALA A 300 -18.88 -25.32 -17.90
CA ALA A 300 -18.21 -25.72 -16.67
C ALA A 300 -16.75 -25.26 -16.64
N ALA A 301 -16.02 -25.46 -17.75
CA ALA A 301 -14.65 -25.00 -17.89
C ALA A 301 -14.53 -23.47 -17.78
N MET A 302 -15.48 -22.73 -18.38
CA MET A 302 -15.53 -21.26 -18.31
C MET A 302 -15.79 -20.78 -16.87
N GLY A 303 -16.70 -21.41 -16.14
CA GLY A 303 -16.97 -21.12 -14.73
C GLY A 303 -15.74 -21.32 -13.87
N GLN A 304 -15.04 -22.46 -14.03
CA GLN A 304 -13.79 -22.73 -13.31
C GLN A 304 -12.70 -21.70 -13.60
N LEU A 305 -12.59 -21.25 -14.86
CA LEU A 305 -11.62 -20.21 -15.26
C LEU A 305 -11.90 -18.89 -14.55
N PHE A 306 -13.15 -18.46 -14.55
CA PHE A 306 -13.55 -17.23 -13.87
C PHE A 306 -13.31 -17.31 -12.38
N ASP A 307 -13.73 -18.37 -11.72
CA ASP A 307 -13.51 -18.54 -10.27
C ASP A 307 -12.02 -18.57 -9.91
N ALA A 308 -11.18 -19.19 -10.72
CA ALA A 308 -9.73 -19.22 -10.51
C ALA A 308 -9.11 -17.82 -10.67
N LEU A 309 -9.47 -17.09 -11.74
CA LEU A 309 -8.96 -15.74 -12.02
C LEU A 309 -9.36 -14.74 -10.93
N LEU A 310 -10.61 -14.82 -10.46
CA LEU A 310 -11.14 -13.95 -9.42
C LEU A 310 -10.49 -14.19 -8.07
N ASN A 311 -10.34 -15.46 -7.72
CA ASN A 311 -9.66 -15.84 -6.50
C ASN A 311 -8.20 -15.38 -6.50
N LEU A 312 -7.53 -15.48 -7.64
CA LEU A 312 -6.17 -14.99 -7.82
C LEU A 312 -6.09 -13.48 -7.60
N SER A 313 -6.99 -12.73 -8.26
CA SER A 313 -7.06 -11.27 -8.12
C SER A 313 -7.35 -10.81 -6.67
N ARG A 314 -8.26 -11.51 -5.97
CA ARG A 314 -8.57 -11.20 -4.54
C ARG A 314 -7.39 -11.51 -3.61
N LEU A 315 -6.63 -12.58 -3.90
CA LEU A 315 -5.42 -12.92 -3.15
C LEU A 315 -4.31 -11.90 -3.38
N ASP A 316 -4.11 -11.45 -4.64
CA ASP A 316 -3.10 -10.44 -4.98
C ASP A 316 -3.44 -9.06 -4.43
N ALA A 317 -4.72 -8.72 -4.36
CA ALA A 317 -5.21 -7.47 -3.76
C ALA A 317 -5.19 -7.44 -2.23
N GLY A 318 -4.85 -8.56 -1.56
CA GLY A 318 -4.87 -8.64 -0.11
C GLY A 318 -6.26 -8.49 0.53
N VAL A 319 -7.33 -8.67 -0.25
CA VAL A 319 -8.72 -8.55 0.23
C VAL A 319 -9.14 -9.75 1.09
N ILE A 320 -8.44 -10.88 0.92
CA ILE A 320 -8.74 -12.09 1.69
C ILE A 320 -7.96 -12.04 3.00
N GLU A 321 -8.69 -11.92 4.11
CA GLU A 321 -8.13 -12.02 5.46
C GLU A 321 -8.22 -13.48 5.94
N ALA A 322 -7.09 -14.03 6.40
CA ALA A 322 -7.03 -15.38 6.94
C ALA A 322 -7.60 -15.42 8.37
N ARG A 323 -8.59 -16.28 8.60
CA ARG A 323 -9.16 -16.54 9.94
C ARG A 323 -8.47 -17.75 10.55
N VAL A 324 -7.39 -17.51 11.25
CA VAL A 324 -6.56 -18.56 11.83
C VAL A 324 -7.16 -19.05 13.13
N GLU A 325 -7.62 -20.31 13.15
CA GLU A 325 -8.18 -20.99 14.33
C GLU A 325 -7.49 -22.35 14.56
N ALA A 326 -7.73 -22.92 15.74
CA ALA A 326 -7.26 -24.25 16.09
C ALA A 326 -8.35 -25.28 15.80
N PHE A 327 -8.07 -26.27 14.94
CA PHE A 327 -9.04 -27.33 14.61
C PHE A 327 -8.36 -28.68 14.36
N ALA A 328 -9.11 -29.76 14.51
CA ALA A 328 -8.64 -31.11 14.21
C ALA A 328 -8.57 -31.32 12.69
N ILE A 329 -7.43 -31.81 12.19
CA ILE A 329 -7.23 -31.96 10.74
C ILE A 329 -7.97 -33.17 10.15
N GLN A 330 -8.19 -34.23 10.93
CA GLN A 330 -8.78 -35.47 10.45
C GLN A 330 -10.16 -35.32 9.81
N PRO A 331 -11.12 -34.56 10.38
CA PRO A 331 -12.43 -34.36 9.76
C PRO A 331 -12.35 -33.72 8.37
N LEU A 332 -11.42 -32.80 8.17
CA LEU A 332 -11.17 -32.16 6.87
C LEU A 332 -10.62 -33.17 5.85
N LEU A 333 -9.65 -33.97 6.24
CA LEU A 333 -9.09 -35.01 5.37
C LEU A 333 -10.11 -36.07 4.99
N GLU A 334 -11.00 -36.48 5.91
CA GLU A 334 -12.06 -37.45 5.63
C GLU A 334 -13.14 -36.88 4.71
N ARG A 335 -13.53 -35.63 4.86
CA ARG A 335 -14.44 -34.97 3.90
C ARG A 335 -13.84 -34.99 2.48
N LEU A 336 -12.58 -34.62 2.34
CA LEU A 336 -11.89 -34.66 1.04
C LEU A 336 -11.80 -36.06 0.47
N ARG A 337 -11.52 -37.07 1.31
CA ARG A 337 -11.53 -38.47 0.89
C ARG A 337 -12.88 -38.89 0.34
N THR A 338 -13.95 -38.59 1.06
CA THR A 338 -15.33 -38.97 0.66
C THR A 338 -15.73 -38.29 -0.64
N GLU A 339 -15.36 -37.04 -0.83
CA GLU A 339 -15.66 -36.27 -2.03
C GLU A 339 -14.95 -36.78 -3.28
N TYR A 340 -13.64 -37.11 -3.15
CA TYR A 340 -12.84 -37.53 -4.30
C TYR A 340 -12.80 -39.04 -4.55
N ALA A 341 -13.33 -39.87 -3.63
CA ALA A 341 -13.35 -41.31 -3.78
C ALA A 341 -14.11 -41.82 -5.03
N PRO A 342 -15.30 -41.26 -5.40
CA PRO A 342 -16.00 -41.65 -6.62
C PRO A 342 -15.15 -41.39 -7.88
N GLN A 343 -14.59 -40.19 -8.01
CA GLN A 343 -13.75 -39.77 -9.15
C GLN A 343 -12.48 -40.65 -9.26
N ALA A 344 -11.87 -41.00 -8.13
CA ALA A 344 -10.73 -41.91 -8.11
C ALA A 344 -11.14 -43.33 -8.60
N GLY A 345 -12.31 -43.82 -8.13
CA GLY A 345 -12.87 -45.12 -8.54
C GLY A 345 -13.15 -45.21 -10.03
N GLU A 346 -13.77 -44.20 -10.63
CA GLU A 346 -14.03 -44.11 -12.08
C GLU A 346 -12.75 -44.19 -12.90
N LYS A 347 -11.65 -43.63 -12.38
CA LYS A 347 -10.30 -43.72 -13.04
C LYS A 347 -9.51 -44.97 -12.65
N GLY A 348 -10.09 -45.90 -11.89
CA GLY A 348 -9.37 -47.11 -11.43
C GLY A 348 -8.22 -46.81 -10.46
N MET A 349 -8.28 -45.70 -9.73
CA MET A 349 -7.25 -45.23 -8.82
C MET A 349 -7.59 -45.49 -7.35
N ALA A 350 -6.56 -45.82 -6.54
CA ALA A 350 -6.73 -45.95 -5.10
C ALA A 350 -6.41 -44.63 -4.38
N LEU A 351 -7.44 -43.99 -3.79
CA LEU A 351 -7.25 -42.83 -2.90
C LEU A 351 -7.20 -43.30 -1.44
N ARG A 352 -6.07 -43.05 -0.76
CA ARG A 352 -5.87 -43.44 0.64
C ARG A 352 -5.56 -42.21 1.48
N VAL A 353 -6.18 -42.12 2.66
CA VAL A 353 -5.89 -41.12 3.69
C VAL A 353 -5.37 -41.85 4.92
N ARG A 354 -4.20 -41.44 5.43
CA ARG A 354 -3.69 -41.93 6.71
C ARG A 354 -4.31 -41.13 7.85
N ALA A 355 -4.75 -41.81 8.88
CA ALA A 355 -5.31 -41.18 10.08
C ALA A 355 -4.30 -40.24 10.74
N CYS A 356 -4.77 -39.07 11.16
CA CYS A 356 -3.97 -38.01 11.75
C CYS A 356 -4.71 -37.31 12.91
N ALA A 357 -4.52 -37.79 14.12
CA ALA A 357 -5.13 -37.22 15.33
C ALA A 357 -4.34 -36.00 15.84
N VAL A 358 -4.24 -34.93 15.01
CA VAL A 358 -3.50 -33.72 15.33
C VAL A 358 -4.40 -32.50 15.11
N SER A 359 -4.39 -31.56 16.06
CA SER A 359 -4.98 -30.24 15.86
C SER A 359 -3.93 -29.28 15.29
N VAL A 360 -4.34 -28.49 14.30
CA VAL A 360 -3.50 -27.50 13.60
C VAL A 360 -4.05 -26.11 13.82
N ARG A 361 -3.17 -25.11 13.66
CA ARG A 361 -3.55 -23.71 13.70
C ARG A 361 -3.46 -23.13 12.30
N SER A 362 -4.60 -22.93 11.65
CA SER A 362 -4.72 -22.41 10.29
C SER A 362 -6.15 -21.91 10.04
N ASP A 363 -6.39 -21.39 8.83
CA ASP A 363 -7.74 -21.15 8.33
C ASP A 363 -8.26 -22.45 7.67
N PRO A 364 -9.35 -23.06 8.19
CA PRO A 364 -9.83 -24.35 7.67
C PRO A 364 -10.31 -24.27 6.22
N VAL A 365 -10.91 -23.16 5.79
CA VAL A 365 -11.44 -22.98 4.44
C VAL A 365 -10.28 -22.83 3.43
N LEU A 366 -9.30 -22.00 3.76
CA LEU A 366 -8.14 -21.79 2.90
C LEU A 366 -7.23 -23.01 2.85
N LEU A 367 -7.05 -23.72 3.95
CA LEU A 367 -6.28 -24.97 3.98
C LEU A 367 -6.99 -26.08 3.19
N GLU A 368 -8.30 -26.22 3.34
CA GLU A 368 -9.10 -27.14 2.53
C GLU A 368 -8.94 -26.87 1.04
N ARG A 369 -8.97 -25.61 0.64
CA ARG A 369 -8.76 -25.20 -0.76
C ARG A 369 -7.37 -25.56 -1.29
N ILE A 370 -6.31 -25.41 -0.49
CA ILE A 370 -4.96 -25.87 -0.86
C ILE A 370 -5.01 -27.37 -1.13
N LEU A 371 -5.56 -28.16 -0.19
CA LEU A 371 -5.60 -29.62 -0.30
C LEU A 371 -6.46 -30.10 -1.47
N ARG A 372 -7.62 -29.48 -1.73
CA ARG A 372 -8.45 -29.76 -2.91
C ARG A 372 -7.67 -29.61 -4.21
N ASN A 373 -6.96 -28.52 -4.38
CA ASN A 373 -6.16 -28.30 -5.58
C ASN A 373 -5.06 -29.34 -5.73
N LEU A 374 -4.37 -29.71 -4.65
CA LEU A 374 -3.32 -30.71 -4.69
C LEU A 374 -3.86 -32.11 -5.00
N ILE A 375 -5.00 -32.50 -4.41
CA ILE A 375 -5.66 -33.77 -4.65
C ILE A 375 -6.19 -33.86 -6.08
N SER A 376 -6.88 -32.82 -6.55
CA SER A 376 -7.39 -32.71 -7.91
C SER A 376 -6.26 -32.86 -8.94
N ASN A 377 -5.12 -32.18 -8.73
CA ASN A 377 -3.95 -32.30 -9.59
C ASN A 377 -3.41 -33.74 -9.60
N ALA A 378 -3.27 -34.36 -8.44
CA ALA A 378 -2.80 -35.77 -8.35
C ALA A 378 -3.72 -36.72 -9.13
N LEU A 379 -5.06 -36.57 -9.00
CA LEU A 379 -6.03 -37.38 -9.73
C LEU A 379 -6.11 -37.08 -11.23
N THR A 380 -5.78 -35.85 -11.64
CA THR A 380 -5.82 -35.46 -13.06
C THR A 380 -4.59 -35.95 -13.82
N HIS A 381 -3.42 -35.89 -13.18
CA HIS A 381 -2.15 -36.19 -13.84
C HIS A 381 -1.65 -37.64 -13.63
N THR A 382 -2.37 -38.46 -12.87
CA THR A 382 -2.05 -39.87 -12.69
C THR A 382 -3.01 -40.71 -13.50
N ALA A 383 -2.48 -41.55 -14.38
CA ALA A 383 -3.25 -42.50 -15.16
C ALA A 383 -3.10 -43.92 -14.56
N GLY A 384 -4.13 -44.36 -13.81
CA GLY A 384 -4.12 -45.65 -13.11
C GLY A 384 -3.03 -45.73 -12.03
N GLY A 385 -3.42 -45.78 -10.74
CA GLY A 385 -2.39 -45.78 -9.70
C GLY A 385 -2.93 -45.47 -8.32
N ARG A 386 -2.15 -44.78 -7.51
CA ARG A 386 -2.52 -44.43 -6.12
C ARG A 386 -2.20 -42.99 -5.80
N VAL A 387 -3.12 -42.37 -5.07
CA VAL A 387 -2.93 -41.11 -4.40
C VAL A 387 -2.99 -41.35 -2.90
N LEU A 388 -1.98 -40.89 -2.17
CA LEU A 388 -1.89 -41.02 -0.72
C LEU A 388 -1.83 -39.64 -0.08
N ILE A 389 -2.71 -39.40 0.87
CA ILE A 389 -2.66 -38.22 1.74
C ILE A 389 -2.12 -38.68 3.10
N GLY A 390 -0.99 -38.12 3.51
CA GLY A 390 -0.31 -38.44 4.74
C GLY A 390 0.03 -37.22 5.56
N CYS A 391 0.17 -37.41 6.87
CA CYS A 391 0.58 -36.36 7.80
C CYS A 391 1.82 -36.80 8.57
N ARG A 392 2.81 -35.92 8.70
CA ARG A 392 4.03 -36.16 9.47
C ARG A 392 4.35 -34.97 10.35
N ARG A 393 4.67 -35.22 11.61
CA ARG A 393 5.17 -34.17 12.52
C ARG A 393 6.63 -33.91 12.26
N VAL A 394 6.99 -32.63 12.09
CA VAL A 394 8.35 -32.16 11.88
C VAL A 394 8.56 -30.90 12.72
N GLY A 395 9.40 -30.96 13.75
CA GLY A 395 9.81 -29.78 14.53
C GLY A 395 8.66 -28.92 15.09
N GLY A 396 7.64 -29.52 15.70
CA GLY A 396 6.49 -28.79 16.25
C GLY A 396 5.46 -28.33 15.21
N ARG A 397 5.64 -28.68 13.94
CA ARG A 397 4.72 -28.42 12.84
C ARG A 397 4.18 -29.74 12.28
N LEU A 398 3.02 -29.69 11.64
CA LEU A 398 2.44 -30.80 10.90
C LEU A 398 2.69 -30.58 9.41
N ARG A 399 3.35 -31.53 8.77
CA ARG A 399 3.54 -31.57 7.33
C ARG A 399 2.47 -32.49 6.74
N ILE A 400 1.58 -31.92 5.92
CA ILE A 400 0.52 -32.63 5.21
C ILE A 400 1.03 -32.86 3.80
N GLU A 401 1.07 -34.10 3.37
CA GLU A 401 1.68 -34.52 2.11
C GLU A 401 0.62 -35.19 1.22
N VAL A 402 0.58 -34.78 -0.05
CA VAL A 402 -0.19 -35.43 -1.11
C VAL A 402 0.79 -36.06 -2.07
N TRP A 403 0.75 -37.40 -2.14
CA TRP A 403 1.63 -38.25 -2.96
C TRP A 403 0.85 -38.79 -4.14
N ASP A 404 1.43 -38.76 -5.31
CA ASP A 404 0.97 -39.48 -6.51
C ASP A 404 2.10 -40.30 -7.10
N ASN A 405 1.76 -41.33 -7.84
CA ASN A 405 2.69 -42.12 -8.64
C ASN A 405 2.52 -41.85 -10.16
N GLY A 406 2.21 -40.62 -10.50
CA GLY A 406 2.07 -40.11 -11.85
C GLY A 406 3.42 -39.98 -12.59
N PRO A 407 3.45 -39.29 -13.73
CA PRO A 407 4.63 -39.15 -14.58
C PRO A 407 5.78 -38.38 -13.92
N GLY A 408 5.51 -37.65 -12.82
CA GLY A 408 6.48 -36.76 -12.20
C GLY A 408 6.67 -35.46 -12.98
N ILE A 409 7.52 -34.59 -12.43
CA ILE A 409 7.78 -33.24 -12.97
C ILE A 409 9.28 -33.10 -13.18
N PRO A 410 9.74 -32.80 -14.41
CA PRO A 410 11.15 -32.58 -14.73
C PRO A 410 11.72 -31.41 -13.88
N LEU A 411 12.99 -31.54 -13.48
CA LEU A 411 13.61 -30.56 -12.57
C LEU A 411 13.53 -29.10 -13.05
N PRO A 412 13.74 -28.78 -14.35
CA PRO A 412 13.61 -27.40 -14.84
C PRO A 412 12.20 -26.81 -14.74
N GLU A 413 11.19 -27.67 -14.64
CA GLU A 413 9.78 -27.29 -14.64
C GLU A 413 9.19 -27.19 -13.21
N GLN A 414 9.90 -27.66 -12.18
CA GLN A 414 9.41 -27.70 -10.81
C GLN A 414 9.14 -26.32 -10.19
N GLU A 415 9.82 -25.28 -10.64
CA GLU A 415 9.49 -23.90 -10.27
C GLU A 415 8.37 -23.32 -11.15
N ARG A 416 8.37 -23.68 -12.43
CA ARG A 416 7.45 -23.16 -13.44
C ARG A 416 6.02 -23.65 -13.26
N VAL A 417 5.83 -24.86 -12.71
CA VAL A 417 4.48 -25.41 -12.45
C VAL A 417 3.63 -24.54 -11.51
N PHE A 418 4.25 -23.62 -10.77
CA PHE A 418 3.57 -22.64 -9.93
C PHE A 418 3.27 -21.32 -10.66
N TRP A 419 3.67 -21.16 -11.93
CA TRP A 419 3.34 -19.99 -12.72
C TRP A 419 1.92 -20.10 -13.25
N GLU A 420 1.30 -18.94 -13.45
CA GLU A 420 -0.05 -18.86 -14.01
C GLU A 420 -0.07 -19.38 -15.44
N PHE A 421 -1.14 -20.14 -15.78
CA PHE A 421 -1.36 -20.70 -17.10
C PHE A 421 -0.26 -21.65 -17.61
N HIS A 422 0.65 -22.04 -16.74
CA HIS A 422 1.72 -22.98 -17.11
C HIS A 422 1.23 -24.43 -17.00
N GLN A 423 1.45 -25.23 -18.06
CA GLN A 423 1.06 -26.63 -18.15
C GLN A 423 2.17 -27.46 -18.80
N LEU A 424 2.51 -28.58 -18.20
CA LEU A 424 3.47 -29.53 -18.75
C LEU A 424 2.85 -30.36 -19.87
N GLY A 425 3.53 -30.43 -21.04
CA GLY A 425 3.14 -31.30 -22.12
C GLY A 425 1.78 -31.00 -22.77
N ASN A 426 1.35 -29.72 -22.74
CA ASN A 426 0.09 -29.28 -23.37
C ASN A 426 0.31 -28.13 -24.36
N PRO A 427 1.09 -28.29 -25.45
CA PRO A 427 1.33 -27.22 -26.42
C PRO A 427 0.04 -26.82 -27.15
N GLU A 428 -0.92 -27.74 -27.32
CA GLU A 428 -2.20 -27.52 -27.99
C GLU A 428 -3.26 -26.90 -27.07
N ARG A 429 -2.92 -26.63 -25.80
CA ARG A 429 -3.84 -26.06 -24.78
C ARG A 429 -5.15 -26.84 -24.65
N ASP A 430 -5.05 -28.16 -24.61
CA ASP A 430 -6.19 -29.04 -24.36
C ASP A 430 -6.84 -28.67 -23.02
N ARG A 431 -8.07 -28.17 -23.08
CA ARG A 431 -8.83 -27.68 -21.92
C ARG A 431 -9.21 -28.79 -20.93
N SER A 432 -9.23 -30.06 -21.37
CA SER A 432 -9.51 -31.21 -20.50
C SER A 432 -8.43 -31.42 -19.43
N LYS A 433 -7.23 -30.90 -19.63
CA LYS A 433 -6.08 -30.98 -18.69
C LYS A 433 -6.05 -29.87 -17.64
N GLY A 434 -7.10 -29.04 -17.58
CA GLY A 434 -7.21 -27.94 -16.61
C GLY A 434 -6.71 -26.61 -17.16
N LEU A 435 -6.59 -25.59 -16.30
CA LEU A 435 -6.29 -24.18 -16.69
C LEU A 435 -4.88 -23.73 -16.32
N GLY A 436 -4.11 -24.53 -15.58
CA GLY A 436 -2.78 -24.15 -15.10
C GLY A 436 -2.79 -23.06 -14.00
N LEU A 437 -3.91 -22.86 -13.31
CA LEU A 437 -4.05 -21.86 -12.23
C LEU A 437 -4.03 -22.48 -10.82
N GLY A 438 -4.31 -23.77 -10.69
CA GLY A 438 -4.46 -24.43 -9.39
C GLY A 438 -3.23 -24.32 -8.50
N LEU A 439 -2.03 -24.61 -9.00
CA LEU A 439 -0.78 -24.51 -8.22
C LEU A 439 -0.37 -23.06 -7.93
N ALA A 440 -0.66 -22.12 -8.82
CA ALA A 440 -0.45 -20.70 -8.54
C ALA A 440 -1.32 -20.22 -7.37
N ILE A 441 -2.59 -20.65 -7.32
CA ILE A 441 -3.50 -20.39 -6.19
C ILE A 441 -2.97 -21.03 -4.91
N VAL A 442 -2.52 -22.30 -4.96
CA VAL A 442 -1.93 -23.00 -3.81
C VAL A 442 -0.76 -22.20 -3.23
N ARG A 443 0.18 -21.76 -4.07
CA ARG A 443 1.35 -20.99 -3.63
C ARG A 443 0.97 -19.66 -2.98
N ARG A 444 0.01 -18.91 -3.55
CA ARG A 444 -0.46 -17.65 -2.98
C ARG A 444 -1.23 -17.84 -1.68
N THR A 445 -2.12 -18.84 -1.63
CA THR A 445 -2.87 -19.16 -0.41
C THR A 445 -1.93 -19.62 0.72
N ALA A 446 -0.93 -20.45 0.41
CA ALA A 446 0.07 -20.88 1.39
C ALA A 446 0.88 -19.69 1.93
N ARG A 447 1.26 -18.73 1.08
CA ARG A 447 1.92 -17.49 1.50
C ARG A 447 1.04 -16.63 2.40
N LEU A 448 -0.23 -16.46 2.06
CA LEU A 448 -1.19 -15.71 2.88
C LEU A 448 -1.31 -16.31 4.29
N LEU A 449 -1.32 -17.64 4.39
CA LEU A 449 -1.38 -18.36 5.66
C LEU A 449 -0.04 -18.45 6.41
N GLY A 450 1.07 -18.02 5.80
CA GLY A 450 2.41 -18.21 6.34
C GLY A 450 2.86 -19.67 6.41
N HIS A 451 2.30 -20.51 5.53
CA HIS A 451 2.61 -21.94 5.44
C HIS A 451 3.68 -22.22 4.40
N GLU A 452 4.63 -23.08 4.75
CA GLU A 452 5.66 -23.53 3.84
C GLU A 452 5.09 -24.57 2.87
N LEU A 453 5.25 -24.34 1.56
CA LEU A 453 4.88 -25.26 0.49
C LEU A 453 6.14 -25.86 -0.12
N THR A 454 6.21 -27.17 -0.19
CA THR A 454 7.36 -27.90 -0.78
C THR A 454 6.90 -28.88 -1.86
N LEU A 455 7.72 -29.00 -2.90
CA LEU A 455 7.55 -29.93 -4.02
C LEU A 455 8.75 -30.87 -4.07
N ARG A 456 8.49 -32.15 -4.18
CA ARG A 456 9.49 -33.18 -4.51
C ARG A 456 8.92 -34.05 -5.63
N SER A 457 9.59 -34.11 -6.74
CA SER A 457 9.16 -34.91 -7.89
C SER A 457 10.35 -35.51 -8.61
N GLN A 458 10.14 -36.67 -9.13
CA GLN A 458 11.09 -37.35 -10.00
C GLN A 458 10.32 -37.89 -11.20
N GLU A 459 10.81 -37.60 -12.40
CA GLU A 459 10.22 -38.06 -13.65
C GLU A 459 10.11 -39.57 -13.66
N GLY A 460 8.94 -40.11 -14.01
CA GLY A 460 8.61 -41.54 -14.02
C GLY A 460 8.34 -42.17 -12.64
N LYS A 461 8.47 -41.42 -11.50
CA LYS A 461 8.25 -41.99 -10.15
C LYS A 461 7.12 -41.31 -9.39
N GLY A 462 6.64 -40.17 -9.86
CA GLY A 462 5.55 -39.45 -9.24
C GLY A 462 5.95 -38.15 -8.55
N THR A 463 4.99 -37.55 -7.84
CA THR A 463 5.14 -36.24 -7.21
C THR A 463 4.66 -36.26 -5.78
N VAL A 464 5.30 -35.43 -4.94
CA VAL A 464 4.89 -35.13 -3.56
C VAL A 464 4.80 -33.64 -3.39
N PHE A 465 3.60 -33.15 -3.16
CA PHE A 465 3.37 -31.80 -2.66
C PHE A 465 3.16 -31.85 -1.15
N ALA A 466 3.76 -30.94 -0.43
CA ALA A 466 3.57 -30.86 1.01
C ALA A 466 3.37 -29.43 1.49
N VAL A 467 2.41 -29.23 2.39
CA VAL A 467 2.17 -27.99 3.12
C VAL A 467 2.47 -28.20 4.60
N THR A 468 3.24 -27.28 5.19
CA THR A 468 3.66 -27.35 6.59
C THR A 468 2.88 -26.34 7.44
N VAL A 469 2.08 -26.85 8.38
CA VAL A 469 1.12 -26.06 9.19
C VAL A 469 1.54 -26.11 10.67
N PRO A 470 1.43 -25.03 11.46
CA PRO A 470 1.70 -25.06 12.89
C PRO A 470 0.74 -26.02 13.62
N VAL A 471 1.28 -26.83 14.53
CA VAL A 471 0.46 -27.65 15.44
C VAL A 471 -0.13 -26.74 16.52
N ALA A 472 -1.44 -26.85 16.80
CA ALA A 472 -2.04 -26.17 17.91
C ALA A 472 -1.52 -26.81 19.21
N GLN A 473 -0.96 -26.00 20.11
CA GLN A 473 -0.60 -26.45 21.44
C GLN A 473 -1.90 -26.87 22.14
N SER A 474 -1.93 -28.10 22.67
CA SER A 474 -3.06 -28.68 23.35
C SER A 474 -3.48 -27.81 24.54
N ALA A 475 -4.45 -26.93 24.36
CA ALA A 475 -5.41 -26.67 25.42
C ALA A 475 -6.31 -27.92 25.48
N ALA A 476 -6.39 -28.53 26.65
CA ALA A 476 -7.11 -29.76 26.91
C ALA A 476 -8.41 -29.86 26.11
N ALA A 477 -8.63 -31.02 25.50
CA ALA A 477 -9.76 -31.38 24.71
C ALA A 477 -11.10 -30.91 25.36
N GLN A 478 -11.53 -29.73 24.98
CA GLN A 478 -12.94 -29.47 24.84
C GLN A 478 -13.30 -30.01 23.46
N ALA A 479 -13.75 -31.24 23.45
CA ALA A 479 -14.54 -31.75 22.34
C ALA A 479 -15.61 -30.68 22.08
N PRO A 480 -15.68 -30.06 20.90
CA PRO A 480 -16.91 -29.39 20.53
C PRO A 480 -17.96 -30.48 20.56
N ALA A 481 -19.00 -30.24 21.36
CA ALA A 481 -20.20 -31.02 21.32
C ALA A 481 -20.49 -31.27 19.84
N GLN A 482 -20.55 -32.54 19.48
CA GLN A 482 -20.96 -32.99 18.17
C GLN A 482 -22.26 -32.25 17.84
N ALA A 483 -22.16 -31.16 17.08
CA ALA A 483 -23.26 -30.83 16.20
C ALA A 483 -23.29 -32.03 15.24
N ARG A 484 -24.04 -33.04 15.60
CA ARG A 484 -24.58 -33.98 14.65
C ARG A 484 -25.28 -33.12 13.62
N GLY A 485 -24.59 -32.84 12.52
CA GLY A 485 -25.29 -32.53 11.31
C GLY A 485 -26.27 -33.66 11.10
N PRO A 486 -27.53 -33.38 10.73
CA PRO A 486 -28.48 -34.46 10.53
C PRO A 486 -27.84 -35.43 9.52
N GLU A 487 -27.63 -36.68 9.98
CA GLU A 487 -27.38 -37.80 9.09
C GLU A 487 -28.55 -37.83 8.12
N LEU A 488 -28.30 -37.44 6.89
CA LEU A 488 -29.27 -37.59 5.81
C LEU A 488 -29.50 -39.11 5.64
N PRO A 489 -30.72 -39.60 5.79
CA PRO A 489 -31.02 -40.98 5.48
C PRO A 489 -30.69 -41.23 4.02
N ARG A 490 -29.91 -42.27 3.76
CA ARG A 490 -29.79 -42.85 2.42
C ARG A 490 -31.16 -43.39 2.04
N MET A 491 -31.89 -42.60 1.26
CA MET A 491 -33.16 -43.05 0.69
C MET A 491 -33.03 -43.26 -0.81
N SER A 492 -33.50 -44.42 -1.23
CA SER A 492 -33.75 -44.83 -2.61
C SER A 492 -34.72 -43.87 -3.30
N PRO A 493 -34.64 -43.70 -4.61
CA PRO A 493 -35.51 -42.81 -5.36
C PRO A 493 -36.91 -43.43 -5.49
N SER A 494 -37.83 -43.04 -4.64
CA SER A 494 -39.23 -43.36 -4.83
C SER A 494 -40.10 -42.17 -4.48
N GLY A 495 -40.72 -41.58 -5.51
CA GLY A 495 -41.85 -40.67 -5.41
C GLY A 495 -41.47 -39.18 -5.37
N ASP A 496 -41.72 -38.48 -6.46
CA ASP A 496 -41.57 -37.02 -6.60
C ASP A 496 -42.51 -36.25 -5.64
N GLY A 497 -42.04 -35.96 -4.43
CA GLY A 497 -42.75 -35.13 -3.44
C GLY A 497 -42.80 -33.62 -3.87
N LEU A 498 -42.41 -33.30 -5.07
CA LEU A 498 -42.37 -31.93 -5.64
C LEU A 498 -43.64 -31.56 -6.40
N HIS A 499 -44.37 -32.56 -6.93
CA HIS A 499 -45.49 -32.33 -7.81
C HIS A 499 -46.65 -31.59 -7.10
N GLY A 500 -47.11 -30.48 -7.70
CA GLY A 500 -48.21 -29.66 -7.19
C GLY A 500 -47.83 -28.69 -6.07
N ARG A 501 -46.59 -28.72 -5.54
CA ARG A 501 -46.14 -27.83 -4.46
C ARG A 501 -45.96 -26.39 -4.96
N LEU A 502 -46.36 -25.41 -4.15
CA LEU A 502 -46.15 -24.00 -4.40
C LEU A 502 -44.73 -23.61 -4.00
N VAL A 503 -43.95 -23.06 -4.94
CA VAL A 503 -42.57 -22.57 -4.75
C VAL A 503 -42.49 -21.09 -5.08
N LEU A 504 -41.90 -20.31 -4.17
CA LEU A 504 -41.67 -18.90 -4.34
C LEU A 504 -40.23 -18.67 -4.81
N LEU A 505 -40.07 -17.89 -5.90
CA LEU A 505 -38.75 -17.56 -6.46
C LEU A 505 -38.50 -16.05 -6.45
N VAL A 506 -37.33 -15.65 -5.97
CA VAL A 506 -36.88 -14.25 -6.01
C VAL A 506 -35.46 -14.17 -6.56
N ASP A 507 -35.30 -13.53 -7.71
CA ASP A 507 -34.02 -13.24 -8.33
C ASP A 507 -34.18 -11.95 -9.17
N ASP A 508 -33.30 -10.98 -9.03
CA ASP A 508 -33.38 -9.70 -9.72
C ASP A 508 -32.92 -9.76 -11.18
N ASP A 509 -32.31 -10.88 -11.59
CA ASP A 509 -31.97 -11.15 -12.98
C ASP A 509 -33.13 -11.89 -13.70
N PRO A 510 -33.71 -11.28 -14.75
CA PRO A 510 -34.86 -11.88 -15.43
C PRO A 510 -34.55 -13.21 -16.13
N GLN A 511 -33.32 -13.45 -16.56
CA GLN A 511 -32.92 -14.70 -17.21
C GLN A 511 -32.79 -15.84 -16.20
N ASN A 512 -32.19 -15.57 -15.03
CA ASN A 512 -32.11 -16.52 -13.93
C ASN A 512 -33.51 -16.87 -13.42
N LEU A 513 -34.35 -15.85 -13.22
CA LEU A 513 -35.71 -16.03 -12.74
C LEU A 513 -36.53 -16.88 -13.70
N ALA A 514 -36.44 -16.62 -15.03
CA ALA A 514 -37.12 -17.43 -16.07
C ALA A 514 -36.56 -18.87 -16.07
N GLY A 515 -35.25 -19.06 -16.01
CA GLY A 515 -34.60 -20.37 -16.00
C GLY A 515 -35.01 -21.21 -14.77
N LEU A 516 -35.01 -20.62 -13.58
CA LEU A 516 -35.44 -21.27 -12.36
C LEU A 516 -36.95 -21.60 -12.39
N SER A 517 -37.77 -20.66 -12.86
CA SER A 517 -39.21 -20.90 -12.98
C SER A 517 -39.52 -22.10 -13.90
N MET A 518 -38.97 -22.13 -15.11
CA MET A 518 -39.14 -23.25 -16.04
C MET A 518 -38.59 -24.57 -15.44
N LEU A 519 -37.51 -24.52 -14.70
CA LEU A 519 -36.92 -25.70 -14.07
C LEU A 519 -37.83 -26.30 -12.98
N PHE A 520 -38.39 -25.49 -12.08
CA PHE A 520 -39.29 -25.94 -11.02
C PHE A 520 -40.64 -26.39 -11.63
N GLU A 521 -41.14 -25.71 -12.66
CA GLU A 521 -42.31 -26.14 -13.41
C GLU A 521 -42.09 -27.49 -14.11
N SER A 522 -40.89 -27.75 -14.65
CA SER A 522 -40.54 -29.05 -15.24
C SER A 522 -40.51 -30.19 -14.21
N TRP A 523 -40.34 -29.87 -12.92
CA TRP A 523 -40.50 -30.82 -11.81
C TRP A 523 -41.94 -30.96 -11.29
N GLY A 524 -42.87 -30.28 -11.92
CA GLY A 524 -44.31 -30.32 -11.60
C GLY A 524 -44.69 -29.37 -10.46
N CYS A 525 -43.85 -28.43 -10.07
CA CYS A 525 -44.16 -27.41 -9.06
C CYS A 525 -45.05 -26.31 -9.65
N ARG A 526 -45.84 -25.67 -8.79
CA ARG A 526 -46.47 -24.36 -9.09
C ARG A 526 -45.52 -23.28 -8.64
N VAL A 527 -45.24 -22.31 -9.53
CA VAL A 527 -44.20 -21.28 -9.29
C VAL A 527 -44.82 -19.89 -9.25
N ILE A 528 -44.47 -19.11 -8.22
CA ILE A 528 -44.68 -17.67 -8.20
C ILE A 528 -43.30 -17.01 -8.12
N ALA A 529 -42.96 -16.25 -9.18
CA ALA A 529 -41.65 -15.65 -9.34
C ALA A 529 -41.76 -14.12 -9.34
N ALA A 530 -40.81 -13.43 -8.68
CA ALA A 530 -40.75 -11.98 -8.69
C ALA A 530 -39.29 -11.49 -8.67
N ALA A 531 -39.06 -10.26 -9.15
CA ALA A 531 -37.73 -9.64 -9.19
C ALA A 531 -37.31 -8.98 -7.86
N SER A 532 -38.21 -8.89 -6.87
CA SER A 532 -37.94 -8.31 -5.55
C SER A 532 -38.89 -8.91 -4.50
N GLY A 533 -38.52 -8.80 -3.23
CA GLY A 533 -39.35 -9.27 -2.12
C GLY A 533 -40.71 -8.56 -2.06
N ASN A 534 -40.77 -7.26 -2.32
CA ASN A 534 -42.02 -6.51 -2.33
C ASN A 534 -42.96 -6.99 -3.46
N ALA A 535 -42.45 -7.15 -4.67
CA ALA A 535 -43.25 -7.64 -5.80
C ALA A 535 -43.72 -9.09 -5.59
N LEU A 536 -42.95 -9.90 -4.84
CA LEU A 536 -43.36 -11.23 -4.48
C LEU A 536 -44.53 -11.21 -3.47
N LEU A 537 -44.39 -10.42 -2.42
CA LEU A 537 -45.44 -10.27 -1.37
C LEU A 537 -46.77 -9.80 -2.00
N GLU A 538 -46.76 -8.80 -2.89
CA GLU A 538 -47.97 -8.36 -3.57
C GLU A 538 -48.68 -9.47 -4.35
N ARG A 539 -47.92 -10.42 -4.92
CA ARG A 539 -48.48 -11.57 -5.66
C ARG A 539 -48.97 -12.68 -4.80
N VAL A 540 -48.43 -12.85 -3.63
CA VAL A 540 -48.66 -13.98 -2.74
C VAL A 540 -49.74 -13.70 -1.70
N LEU A 541 -49.83 -12.45 -1.19
CA LEU A 541 -50.82 -12.02 -0.22
C LEU A 541 -52.28 -12.34 -0.60
N PRO A 542 -52.69 -12.22 -1.88
CA PRO A 542 -54.06 -12.60 -2.26
C PRO A 542 -54.35 -14.10 -2.26
N LEU A 543 -53.29 -14.91 -2.18
CA LEU A 543 -53.37 -16.37 -2.23
C LEU A 543 -53.33 -16.90 -0.83
N ALA A 544 -54.44 -17.40 -0.30
CA ALA A 544 -54.54 -18.01 1.06
C ALA A 544 -53.79 -19.35 1.15
N GLU A 545 -52.80 -19.62 0.34
CA GLU A 545 -52.04 -20.86 0.25
C GLU A 545 -50.62 -20.69 0.80
N CYS A 546 -50.23 -21.56 1.74
CA CYS A 546 -48.87 -21.54 2.29
C CYS A 546 -47.86 -22.14 1.28
N PRO A 547 -46.77 -21.48 0.94
CA PRO A 547 -45.75 -22.02 0.06
C PRO A 547 -44.99 -23.17 0.72
N ALA A 548 -44.57 -24.13 -0.09
CA ALA A 548 -43.78 -25.27 0.39
C ALA A 548 -42.28 -24.96 0.47
N LEU A 549 -41.80 -23.98 -0.33
CA LEU A 549 -40.39 -23.60 -0.42
C LEU A 549 -40.23 -22.18 -0.89
N ILE A 550 -39.27 -21.47 -0.34
CA ILE A 550 -38.77 -20.19 -0.81
C ILE A 550 -37.35 -20.38 -1.40
N VAL A 551 -37.10 -19.93 -2.63
CA VAL A 551 -35.76 -19.86 -3.22
C VAL A 551 -35.45 -18.41 -3.55
N SER A 552 -34.41 -17.86 -2.98
CA SER A 552 -34.06 -16.46 -3.16
C SER A 552 -32.59 -16.30 -3.54
N ASP A 553 -32.28 -15.37 -4.45
CA ASP A 553 -30.93 -14.87 -4.56
C ASP A 553 -30.55 -14.15 -3.28
N TYR A 554 -29.28 -14.26 -2.88
CA TYR A 554 -28.77 -13.55 -1.71
C TYR A 554 -28.75 -12.04 -1.91
N ARG A 555 -28.37 -11.56 -3.10
CA ARG A 555 -28.35 -10.13 -3.47
C ARG A 555 -29.53 -9.80 -4.37
N LEU A 556 -30.32 -8.87 -3.92
CA LEU A 556 -31.41 -8.29 -4.70
C LEU A 556 -31.14 -6.79 -4.93
N ARG A 557 -31.92 -6.16 -5.82
CA ARG A 557 -31.84 -4.72 -6.06
C ARG A 557 -32.18 -3.92 -4.81
N ASP A 558 -31.83 -2.64 -4.80
CA ASP A 558 -32.16 -1.67 -3.75
C ASP A 558 -31.64 -2.03 -2.34
N HIS A 559 -30.47 -2.71 -2.29
CA HIS A 559 -29.85 -3.19 -1.02
C HIS A 559 -30.67 -4.22 -0.24
N GLU A 560 -31.72 -4.79 -0.82
CA GLU A 560 -32.47 -5.90 -0.23
C GLU A 560 -31.63 -7.18 -0.28
N THR A 561 -31.71 -8.01 0.76
CA THR A 561 -31.04 -9.32 0.77
C THR A 561 -32.07 -10.43 0.80
N GLY A 562 -31.75 -11.56 0.16
CA GLY A 562 -32.63 -12.73 0.16
C GLY A 562 -32.95 -13.25 1.56
N ILE A 563 -32.05 -13.04 2.52
CA ILE A 563 -32.30 -13.37 3.93
C ILE A 563 -33.47 -12.56 4.48
N HIS A 564 -33.47 -11.24 4.25
CA HIS A 564 -34.56 -10.36 4.70
C HIS A 564 -35.89 -10.73 4.05
N VAL A 565 -35.87 -11.11 2.77
CA VAL A 565 -37.09 -11.56 2.07
C VAL A 565 -37.65 -12.85 2.70
N ILE A 566 -36.77 -13.82 2.98
CA ILE A 566 -37.14 -15.07 3.63
C ILE A 566 -37.73 -14.82 5.02
N GLU A 567 -37.15 -13.96 5.83
CA GLU A 567 -37.62 -13.60 7.16
C GLU A 567 -39.01 -12.95 7.09
N ARG A 568 -39.20 -11.97 6.23
CA ARG A 568 -40.51 -11.32 6.04
C ARG A 568 -41.58 -12.28 5.58
N LEU A 569 -41.27 -13.24 4.69
CA LEU A 569 -42.22 -14.25 4.28
C LEU A 569 -42.55 -15.24 5.43
N ARG A 570 -41.56 -15.62 6.23
CA ARG A 570 -41.79 -16.45 7.44
C ARG A 570 -42.68 -15.74 8.46
N GLU A 571 -42.49 -14.45 8.65
CA GLU A 571 -43.34 -13.62 9.50
C GLU A 571 -44.76 -13.51 8.95
N GLU A 572 -44.93 -13.28 7.66
CA GLU A 572 -46.24 -13.14 6.99
C GLU A 572 -47.06 -14.41 7.05
N TYR A 573 -46.42 -15.57 6.86
CA TYR A 573 -47.09 -16.88 6.98
C TYR A 573 -47.13 -17.42 8.40
N ASN A 574 -46.57 -16.69 9.38
CA ASN A 574 -46.45 -17.11 10.78
C ASN A 574 -45.82 -18.51 10.92
N ASP A 575 -44.87 -18.84 10.02
CA ASP A 575 -44.16 -20.12 9.97
C ASP A 575 -42.63 -19.86 9.97
N PRO A 576 -41.96 -19.88 11.15
CA PRO A 576 -40.54 -19.68 11.26
C PRO A 576 -39.70 -20.81 10.64
N ASP A 577 -40.28 -21.99 10.48
CA ASP A 577 -39.62 -23.18 9.91
C ASP A 577 -39.91 -23.38 8.41
N LEU A 578 -40.61 -22.44 7.76
CA LEU A 578 -40.91 -22.50 6.33
C LEU A 578 -39.60 -22.75 5.55
N PRO A 579 -39.52 -23.84 4.76
CA PRO A 579 -38.34 -24.22 4.02
C PRO A 579 -37.87 -23.11 3.11
N ALA A 580 -36.57 -22.78 3.18
CA ALA A 580 -35.97 -21.75 2.35
C ALA A 580 -34.57 -22.17 1.87
N LEU A 581 -34.21 -21.70 0.70
CA LEU A 581 -32.93 -21.95 0.07
C LEU A 581 -32.38 -20.64 -0.50
N LEU A 582 -31.17 -20.27 -0.12
CA LEU A 582 -30.46 -19.15 -0.71
C LEU A 582 -29.58 -19.62 -1.85
N VAL A 583 -29.53 -18.81 -2.91
CA VAL A 583 -28.62 -19.00 -4.04
C VAL A 583 -27.70 -17.77 -4.09
N SER A 584 -26.38 -17.96 -4.12
CA SER A 584 -25.45 -16.84 -4.07
C SER A 584 -24.26 -17.05 -4.98
N GLY A 585 -23.87 -16.00 -5.70
CA GLY A 585 -22.59 -15.92 -6.40
C GLY A 585 -21.44 -15.49 -5.50
N ASP A 586 -21.71 -15.14 -4.24
CA ASP A 586 -20.74 -14.64 -3.30
C ASP A 586 -20.14 -15.75 -2.45
N THR A 587 -18.82 -15.71 -2.28
CA THR A 587 -18.07 -16.67 -1.46
C THR A 587 -17.54 -16.03 -0.17
N ASP A 588 -18.12 -14.90 0.25
CA ASP A 588 -17.73 -14.20 1.48
C ASP A 588 -18.09 -15.06 2.72
N PRO A 589 -17.09 -15.44 3.56
CA PRO A 589 -17.32 -16.23 4.75
C PRO A 589 -18.28 -15.60 5.77
N ALA A 590 -18.36 -14.27 5.81
CA ALA A 590 -19.28 -13.57 6.71
C ALA A 590 -20.74 -13.86 6.35
N ARG A 591 -21.05 -13.93 5.06
CA ARG A 591 -22.39 -14.22 4.54
C ARG A 591 -22.79 -15.68 4.71
N LEU A 592 -21.82 -16.59 4.53
CA LEU A 592 -22.02 -18.01 4.83
C LEU A 592 -22.36 -18.22 6.30
N SER A 593 -21.67 -17.51 7.19
CA SER A 593 -21.92 -17.54 8.63
C SER A 593 -23.30 -16.95 8.98
N GLU A 594 -23.72 -15.88 8.30
CA GLU A 594 -25.03 -15.26 8.49
C GLU A 594 -26.17 -16.21 8.07
N ALA A 595 -26.08 -16.81 6.89
CA ALA A 595 -27.05 -17.80 6.42
C ALA A 595 -27.14 -19.02 7.36
N ALA A 596 -25.99 -19.51 7.82
CA ALA A 596 -25.91 -20.61 8.76
C ALA A 596 -26.53 -20.27 10.12
N ALA A 597 -26.30 -19.06 10.65
CA ALA A 597 -26.88 -18.58 11.91
C ALA A 597 -28.43 -18.56 11.87
N ARG A 598 -29.00 -18.31 10.67
CA ARG A 598 -30.45 -18.25 10.44
C ARG A 598 -31.04 -19.56 9.91
N ARG A 599 -30.25 -20.63 9.92
CA ARG A 599 -30.64 -21.97 9.48
C ARG A 599 -31.18 -22.02 8.04
N VAL A 600 -30.70 -21.14 7.15
CA VAL A 600 -31.06 -21.16 5.75
C VAL A 600 -29.92 -21.77 4.96
N PRO A 601 -30.10 -22.93 4.30
CA PRO A 601 -29.07 -23.52 3.45
C PRO A 601 -28.79 -22.64 2.25
N LEU A 602 -27.53 -22.67 1.79
CA LEU A 602 -27.04 -21.85 0.70
C LEU A 602 -26.43 -22.73 -0.40
N LEU A 603 -26.76 -22.41 -1.66
CA LEU A 603 -26.13 -22.96 -2.86
C LEU A 603 -25.32 -21.88 -3.58
N HIS A 604 -24.16 -22.25 -4.08
CA HIS A 604 -23.32 -21.31 -4.84
C HIS A 604 -23.64 -21.33 -6.33
N LYS A 605 -23.77 -20.11 -6.93
CA LYS A 605 -23.85 -19.92 -8.37
C LYS A 605 -22.46 -20.18 -9.00
N PRO A 606 -22.35 -20.90 -10.14
CA PRO A 606 -23.43 -21.46 -10.94
C PRO A 606 -24.01 -22.73 -10.30
N VAL A 607 -25.35 -22.78 -10.16
CA VAL A 607 -26.04 -23.91 -9.55
C VAL A 607 -26.12 -25.08 -10.53
N GLN A 608 -25.70 -26.25 -10.10
CA GLN A 608 -25.91 -27.50 -10.83
C GLN A 608 -27.33 -27.99 -10.58
N VAL A 609 -28.07 -28.31 -11.63
CA VAL A 609 -29.49 -28.71 -11.58
C VAL A 609 -29.69 -29.95 -10.70
N ALA A 610 -28.78 -30.92 -10.75
CA ALA A 610 -28.83 -32.12 -9.90
C ALA A 610 -28.69 -31.78 -8.41
N ALA A 611 -27.74 -30.91 -8.05
CA ALA A 611 -27.50 -30.46 -6.69
C ALA A 611 -28.69 -29.63 -6.13
N LEU A 612 -29.27 -28.79 -6.98
CA LEU A 612 -30.48 -28.05 -6.62
C LEU A 612 -31.64 -29.00 -6.30
N ARG A 613 -31.89 -29.96 -7.19
CA ARG A 613 -32.99 -30.94 -7.01
C ARG A 613 -32.80 -31.75 -5.73
N GLU A 614 -31.60 -32.26 -5.48
CA GLU A 614 -31.27 -33.01 -4.26
C GLU A 614 -31.50 -32.17 -3.00
N ARG A 615 -31.08 -30.92 -3.00
CA ARG A 615 -31.19 -30.01 -1.85
C ARG A 615 -32.65 -29.65 -1.59
N VAL A 616 -33.42 -29.35 -2.63
CA VAL A 616 -34.85 -29.05 -2.54
C VAL A 616 -35.63 -30.26 -2.04
N ALA A 617 -35.36 -31.45 -2.58
CA ALA A 617 -36.02 -32.67 -2.12
C ALA A 617 -35.73 -32.96 -0.63
N GLY A 618 -34.48 -32.74 -0.19
CA GLY A 618 -34.11 -32.89 1.24
C GLY A 618 -34.80 -31.90 2.16
N LEU A 619 -35.00 -30.64 1.71
CA LEU A 619 -35.70 -29.62 2.52
C LEU A 619 -37.19 -29.93 2.68
N LEU A 620 -37.85 -30.39 1.60
CA LEU A 620 -39.27 -30.70 1.61
C LEU A 620 -39.61 -32.00 2.38
N GLN A 621 -38.66 -32.92 2.53
CA GLN A 621 -38.82 -34.14 3.32
C GLN A 621 -38.62 -33.92 4.83
N ALA A 622 -37.84 -32.90 5.21
CA ALA A 622 -37.54 -32.58 6.60
C ALA A 622 -38.70 -31.88 7.34
N THR A 623 -39.68 -31.36 6.61
CA THR A 623 -40.83 -30.61 7.19
C THR A 623 -42.08 -31.48 7.18
N PRO A 624 -42.64 -31.92 8.33
CA PRO A 624 -43.92 -32.63 8.37
C PRO A 624 -45.05 -31.69 7.93
N VAL A 625 -45.89 -32.18 7.04
CA VAL A 625 -47.11 -31.49 6.58
C VAL A 625 -48.03 -31.30 7.79
N HIS A 626 -48.17 -30.08 8.27
CA HIS A 626 -49.30 -29.75 9.15
C HIS A 626 -50.57 -29.65 8.29
N PRO A 627 -51.55 -30.54 8.49
CA PRO A 627 -52.85 -30.33 7.88
C PRO A 627 -53.52 -29.14 8.60
N LEU A 628 -53.94 -28.16 7.84
CA LEU A 628 -54.86 -27.14 8.33
C LEU A 628 -56.17 -27.84 8.69
N THR A 629 -56.34 -28.17 9.97
CA THR A 629 -57.67 -28.48 10.53
C THR A 629 -58.38 -27.14 10.63
N GLY A 630 -59.13 -26.82 9.60
CA GLY A 630 -60.23 -25.89 9.71
C GLY A 630 -61.36 -26.57 10.45
N ASP A 631 -61.50 -26.31 11.74
CA ASP A 631 -62.76 -26.50 12.42
C ASP A 631 -63.49 -25.16 12.48
N ALA A 632 -64.54 -25.12 11.71
CA ALA A 632 -65.59 -24.11 11.84
C ALA A 632 -66.40 -24.41 13.10
N GLU A 633 -66.49 -23.45 14.03
CA GLU A 633 -67.70 -23.14 14.81
C GLU A 633 -67.86 -21.62 14.91
#